data_5a7fc4b4aa0f9e5b77093a32c0347c76
#
_entry.id   5a7fc4b4aa0f9e5b77093a32c0347c76
#
_cell.length_a   1.000
_cell.length_b   1.000
_cell.length_c   1.000
_cell.angle_alpha   90.00
_cell.angle_beta   90.00
_cell.angle_gamma   90.00
#
_symmetry.space_group_name_H-M   'P 1'
#
loop_
_entity.id
_entity.type
_entity.pdbx_description
1 polymer ?
#
loop_
_entity_poly.entity_id
_entity_poly.type
_entity_poly.pdbx_seq_one_letter_code
_entity_poly.pdbx_strand_id
1 'polypeptide(L)'
;MSADPTRTLLSMDLLDDDDHDRLDEWGNRAVLTEPAAEPVSIPVVFAVQVERAPETVALVCRDRSWTYRELDQITNRIAHLLAGNGAGPGEVVGLLVPRSGEAIIGLLAILKTGAAYLPIDPAHPDERIKFMVSDAGPVAVLTTADLGSRFEGLDVSVIEIDDPLIDGQPSSALPTPEPDDLAYMTYTSGTTGVPKAVAVTHHNVTQLVDAVRADLPARPGEVWSQWHSLVFDVSVWEIWGALLHGGRLVVVPESVASSPDDLHELLISEKVSVLCQTPSAAGMLSPERLESTTLIVAGEACPPELVDRWATSGRTMINAYGPTEATIYAAMSGPLTPGSGVAPIGSPVPGAALFVLDKWLRPAPEGVVGELYVAGNGVAPGYAHRSGLTASRFLACPFGGPGSRMYRTGDLVQWGEDGQLQYLGRADEQVKIRGYRIELGEIQAALSRLDGVEQAVVIAREDRPGDKRLVGYIMGTADPVEARNALAERLPAYMVPAAVVVLDALPLTVNGKLDKRALPAPEYRSVGTDYRAPSGPVEKVLADIYAQVLGVDRVGVDESFFDLGGDSILSMQVVSRARAAGVHCRPRDIFVEQTVSGVAAVASLSDGRAGIVDDGIGPVLATPIIHWLQGVPGPVDQFNQTIVLQAPVGVTEDDVVVILQALLDRHATLRLRAESGDASGGWSLLVPDTGTVDARACLRVAESLSDAELVAARSRLNPAAGAQLSAVWVPDSRQLALMIHHLAVDGVSWRILLEDLNIAWAQHHGGQPVQLPAGGTSFARWAAHSTSMRVPRTWWQRPMPGAR
;
A
#
# COMPACT_ATOMS: atom_id res chain seq x y z
N MET A 1 -11.20 -10.68 46.68
CA MET A 1 -10.11 -9.95 47.34
C MET A 1 -9.54 -10.82 48.43
N SER A 2 -8.26 -10.94 48.45
CA SER A 2 -7.36 -11.90 49.05
C SER A 2 -7.58 -12.16 50.54
N ALA A 3 -7.41 -13.44 50.95
CA ALA A 3 -7.32 -13.87 52.35
C ALA A 3 -6.10 -13.25 53.09
N ASP A 4 -5.22 -12.58 52.34
CA ASP A 4 -4.04 -11.87 52.87
C ASP A 4 -4.07 -10.37 52.50
N PRO A 5 -4.53 -9.48 53.40
CA PRO A 5 -4.59 -8.04 53.15
C PRO A 5 -3.23 -7.34 53.11
N THR A 6 -2.13 -8.08 53.42
CA THR A 6 -0.75 -7.55 53.39
C THR A 6 -0.08 -7.80 52.03
N ARG A 7 -0.68 -8.57 51.14
CA ARG A 7 -0.19 -8.84 49.80
C ARG A 7 -0.19 -7.56 48.98
N THR A 8 0.95 -7.25 48.36
CA THR A 8 1.08 -6.09 47.51
C THR A 8 0.24 -6.27 46.22
N LEU A 9 -0.39 -5.22 45.70
CA LEU A 9 -1.14 -5.27 44.44
C LEU A 9 -0.30 -5.83 43.28
N LEU A 10 0.98 -5.53 43.29
CA LEU A 10 1.96 -6.06 42.34
C LEU A 10 2.16 -7.58 42.39
N SER A 11 1.85 -8.23 43.51
CA SER A 11 1.98 -9.69 43.64
C SER A 11 0.67 -10.42 43.38
N MET A 12 -0.39 -9.72 43.03
CA MET A 12 -1.67 -10.34 42.69
C MET A 12 -1.65 -10.71 41.20
N ASP A 13 -1.90 -11.98 40.94
CA ASP A 13 -2.30 -12.39 39.59
C ASP A 13 -3.78 -12.11 39.40
N LEU A 14 -4.12 -11.44 38.31
CA LEU A 14 -5.51 -11.08 37.98
C LEU A 14 -6.13 -12.14 37.04
N LEU A 15 -5.29 -13.04 36.49
CA LEU A 15 -5.71 -14.12 35.62
C LEU A 15 -5.96 -15.37 36.45
N ASP A 16 -6.97 -16.13 36.13
CA ASP A 16 -7.17 -17.48 36.60
C ASP A 16 -6.47 -18.51 35.70
N ASP A 17 -6.54 -19.78 36.05
CA ASP A 17 -5.86 -20.84 35.29
C ASP A 17 -6.45 -20.96 33.87
N ASP A 18 -7.76 -20.78 33.69
CA ASP A 18 -8.44 -20.81 32.38
C ASP A 18 -8.02 -19.63 31.50
N ASP A 19 -7.82 -18.46 32.09
CA ASP A 19 -7.30 -17.29 31.38
C ASP A 19 -5.85 -17.52 30.92
N HIS A 20 -5.00 -18.09 31.78
CA HIS A 20 -3.64 -18.43 31.41
C HIS A 20 -3.58 -19.46 30.29
N ASP A 21 -4.35 -20.54 30.38
CA ASP A 21 -4.40 -21.59 29.37
C ASP A 21 -4.88 -21.01 28.01
N ARG A 22 -5.91 -20.14 28.01
CA ARG A 22 -6.41 -19.48 26.81
C ARG A 22 -5.39 -18.53 26.16
N LEU A 23 -4.69 -17.72 26.96
CA LEU A 23 -3.65 -16.83 26.46
C LEU A 23 -2.43 -17.60 25.95
N ASP A 24 -2.09 -18.71 26.55
CA ASP A 24 -1.02 -19.61 26.10
C ASP A 24 -1.39 -20.29 24.76
N GLU A 25 -2.65 -20.67 24.57
CA GLU A 25 -3.17 -21.21 23.30
C GLU A 25 -3.17 -20.14 22.21
N TRP A 26 -3.77 -18.97 22.48
CA TRP A 26 -3.82 -17.87 21.51
C TRP A 26 -2.43 -17.37 21.11
N GLY A 27 -1.53 -17.30 22.08
CA GLY A 27 -0.14 -16.90 21.88
C GLY A 27 0.74 -17.97 21.27
N ASN A 28 0.23 -19.18 21.04
CA ASN A 28 0.98 -20.33 20.50
C ASN A 28 2.24 -20.66 21.33
N ARG A 29 2.14 -20.58 22.65
CA ARG A 29 3.29 -20.83 23.55
C ARG A 29 3.90 -22.22 23.38
N ALA A 30 3.09 -23.20 23.02
CA ALA A 30 3.51 -24.59 22.85
C ALA A 30 4.70 -24.73 21.89
N VAL A 31 4.80 -23.87 20.86
CA VAL A 31 5.89 -23.90 19.87
C VAL A 31 7.28 -23.73 20.48
N LEU A 32 7.38 -23.11 21.66
CA LEU A 32 8.68 -22.90 22.35
C LEU A 32 9.24 -24.17 22.95
N THR A 33 8.45 -25.24 23.06
CA THR A 33 8.82 -26.53 23.64
C THR A 33 8.67 -27.69 22.68
N GLU A 34 8.05 -27.44 21.50
CA GLU A 34 7.93 -28.44 20.44
C GLU A 34 9.27 -28.68 19.74
N PRO A 35 9.54 -29.90 19.26
CA PRO A 35 10.69 -30.14 18.39
C PRO A 35 10.57 -29.30 17.14
N ALA A 36 11.58 -28.46 16.87
CA ALA A 36 11.65 -27.71 15.61
C ALA A 36 11.78 -28.69 14.42
N ALA A 37 11.22 -28.30 13.26
CA ALA A 37 11.51 -28.97 12.00
C ALA A 37 13.03 -28.97 11.76
N GLU A 38 13.51 -29.94 10.98
CA GLU A 38 14.94 -29.99 10.63
C GLU A 38 15.34 -28.71 9.90
N PRO A 39 16.31 -27.95 10.39
CA PRO A 39 16.73 -26.71 9.77
C PRO A 39 17.34 -26.95 8.38
N VAL A 40 16.96 -26.13 7.39
CA VAL A 40 17.51 -26.20 6.03
C VAL A 40 17.88 -24.82 5.55
N SER A 41 18.88 -24.72 4.67
CA SER A 41 19.25 -23.45 4.05
C SER A 41 18.49 -23.18 2.75
N ILE A 42 18.34 -21.91 2.37
CA ILE A 42 17.65 -21.47 1.15
C ILE A 42 18.18 -22.17 -0.11
N PRO A 43 19.52 -22.24 -0.35
CA PRO A 43 20.05 -22.93 -1.54
C PRO A 43 19.70 -24.42 -1.58
N VAL A 44 19.59 -25.11 -0.44
CA VAL A 44 19.20 -26.52 -0.39
C VAL A 44 17.75 -26.69 -0.86
N VAL A 45 16.83 -25.90 -0.34
CA VAL A 45 15.41 -25.97 -0.72
C VAL A 45 15.22 -25.59 -2.19
N PHE A 46 15.95 -24.58 -2.68
CA PHE A 46 15.95 -24.20 -4.08
C PHE A 46 16.44 -25.35 -5.00
N ALA A 47 17.53 -26.03 -4.63
CA ALA A 47 18.07 -27.15 -5.40
C ALA A 47 17.05 -28.30 -5.57
N VAL A 48 16.24 -28.58 -4.56
CA VAL A 48 15.13 -29.55 -4.64
C VAL A 48 14.14 -29.17 -5.76
N GLN A 49 13.84 -27.88 -5.92
CA GLN A 49 12.93 -27.42 -6.99
C GLN A 49 13.60 -27.53 -8.38
N VAL A 50 14.91 -27.26 -8.46
CA VAL A 50 15.68 -27.45 -9.70
C VAL A 50 15.64 -28.91 -10.16
N GLU A 51 15.82 -29.86 -9.23
CA GLU A 51 15.74 -31.28 -9.54
C GLU A 51 14.32 -31.72 -9.94
N ARG A 52 13.30 -31.19 -9.24
CA ARG A 52 11.90 -31.56 -9.43
C ARG A 52 11.34 -31.08 -10.77
N ALA A 53 11.66 -29.84 -11.18
CA ALA A 53 11.04 -29.20 -12.34
C ALA A 53 12.01 -28.27 -13.08
N PRO A 54 13.15 -28.80 -13.62
CA PRO A 54 14.25 -27.99 -14.17
C PRO A 54 13.84 -27.07 -15.31
N GLU A 55 12.89 -27.50 -16.15
CA GLU A 55 12.46 -26.77 -17.36
C GLU A 55 11.29 -25.81 -17.09
N THR A 56 10.78 -25.79 -15.87
CA THR A 56 9.72 -24.84 -15.49
C THR A 56 10.31 -23.43 -15.38
N VAL A 57 9.60 -22.43 -15.87
CA VAL A 57 9.99 -21.02 -15.73
C VAL A 57 9.91 -20.61 -14.25
N ALA A 58 11.05 -20.22 -13.69
CA ALA A 58 11.19 -19.78 -12.31
C ALA A 58 11.08 -18.26 -12.16
N LEU A 59 11.66 -17.52 -13.11
CA LEU A 59 11.81 -16.08 -13.02
C LEU A 59 11.40 -15.42 -14.34
N VAL A 60 10.65 -14.33 -14.27
CA VAL A 60 10.27 -13.47 -15.40
C VAL A 60 10.55 -12.02 -15.06
N CYS A 61 11.21 -11.32 -15.98
CA CYS A 61 11.41 -9.88 -15.89
C CYS A 61 11.34 -9.27 -17.29
N ARG A 62 10.33 -8.46 -17.56
CA ARG A 62 10.04 -7.91 -18.90
C ARG A 62 9.93 -9.04 -19.94
N ASP A 63 10.72 -8.98 -21.00
CA ASP A 63 10.70 -9.95 -22.11
C ASP A 63 11.66 -11.13 -21.89
N ARG A 64 12.28 -11.23 -20.72
CA ARG A 64 13.22 -12.31 -20.38
C ARG A 64 12.63 -13.25 -19.34
N SER A 65 12.90 -14.53 -19.51
CA SER A 65 12.52 -15.56 -18.56
C SER A 65 13.68 -16.54 -18.36
N TRP A 66 13.74 -17.14 -17.18
CA TRP A 66 14.71 -18.17 -16.83
C TRP A 66 13.98 -19.37 -16.23
N THR A 67 14.31 -20.56 -16.70
CA THR A 67 13.91 -21.81 -16.08
C THR A 67 14.65 -22.01 -14.76
N TYR A 68 14.18 -22.94 -13.91
CA TYR A 68 14.89 -23.31 -12.68
C TYR A 68 16.33 -23.75 -12.96
N ARG A 69 16.55 -24.52 -14.02
CA ARG A 69 17.89 -24.99 -14.47
C ARG A 69 18.77 -23.81 -14.88
N GLU A 70 18.27 -22.92 -15.73
CA GLU A 70 19.05 -21.78 -16.20
C GLU A 70 19.40 -20.84 -15.05
N LEU A 71 18.43 -20.58 -14.14
CA LEU A 71 18.64 -19.80 -12.94
C LEU A 71 19.69 -20.44 -12.03
N ASP A 72 19.65 -21.75 -11.85
CA ASP A 72 20.65 -22.49 -11.07
C ASP A 72 22.05 -22.36 -11.67
N GLN A 73 22.20 -22.60 -12.99
CA GLN A 73 23.48 -22.55 -13.66
C GLN A 73 24.14 -21.17 -13.65
N ILE A 74 23.36 -20.11 -13.92
CA ILE A 74 23.92 -18.77 -13.93
C ILE A 74 24.32 -18.32 -12.52
N THR A 75 23.50 -18.64 -11.53
CA THR A 75 23.81 -18.29 -10.12
C THR A 75 25.00 -19.09 -9.58
N ASN A 76 25.19 -20.34 -9.99
CA ASN A 76 26.39 -21.10 -9.63
C ASN A 76 27.66 -20.45 -10.21
N ARG A 77 27.63 -19.99 -11.46
CA ARG A 77 28.81 -19.30 -12.08
C ARG A 77 29.15 -18.02 -11.33
N ILE A 78 28.15 -17.18 -11.05
CA ILE A 78 28.38 -15.95 -10.28
C ILE A 78 28.86 -16.28 -8.87
N ALA A 79 28.31 -17.31 -8.23
CA ALA A 79 28.76 -17.74 -6.91
C ALA A 79 30.23 -18.17 -6.89
N HIS A 80 30.71 -18.89 -7.91
CA HIS A 80 32.14 -19.22 -8.04
C HIS A 80 33.03 -18.00 -8.19
N LEU A 81 32.60 -16.98 -8.96
CA LEU A 81 33.34 -15.74 -9.10
C LEU A 81 33.39 -14.98 -7.76
N LEU A 82 32.25 -14.90 -7.05
CA LEU A 82 32.17 -14.27 -5.73
C LEU A 82 33.04 -15.00 -4.71
N ALA A 83 33.01 -16.33 -4.68
CA ALA A 83 33.85 -17.14 -3.78
C ALA A 83 35.35 -16.94 -4.05
N GLY A 84 35.74 -16.80 -5.34
CA GLY A 84 37.11 -16.44 -5.73
C GLY A 84 37.52 -15.05 -5.26
N ASN A 85 36.59 -14.16 -4.91
CA ASN A 85 36.79 -12.85 -4.34
C ASN A 85 36.54 -12.78 -2.82
N GLY A 86 36.50 -13.93 -2.15
CA GLY A 86 36.42 -14.02 -0.70
C GLY A 86 35.02 -14.17 -0.10
N ALA A 87 33.97 -14.27 -0.92
CA ALA A 87 32.63 -14.51 -0.40
C ALA A 87 32.50 -15.96 0.14
N GLY A 88 31.91 -16.11 1.33
CA GLY A 88 31.74 -17.40 1.99
C GLY A 88 31.00 -17.26 3.33
N PRO A 89 30.84 -18.36 4.09
CA PRO A 89 30.16 -18.34 5.37
C PRO A 89 30.78 -17.32 6.34
N GLY A 90 29.93 -16.53 6.97
CA GLY A 90 30.34 -15.47 7.91
C GLY A 90 30.69 -14.15 7.25
N GLU A 91 30.81 -14.10 5.93
CA GLU A 91 31.09 -12.90 5.16
C GLU A 91 29.81 -12.24 4.63
N VAL A 92 29.93 -10.97 4.22
CA VAL A 92 28.84 -10.17 3.67
C VAL A 92 29.19 -9.73 2.25
N VAL A 93 28.23 -9.80 1.33
CA VAL A 93 28.35 -9.26 -0.02
C VAL A 93 27.26 -8.21 -0.23
N GLY A 94 27.66 -6.99 -0.58
CA GLY A 94 26.71 -5.94 -0.95
C GLY A 94 26.05 -6.23 -2.29
N LEU A 95 24.79 -5.86 -2.45
CA LEU A 95 24.06 -5.91 -3.71
C LEU A 95 23.48 -4.54 -4.03
N LEU A 96 24.08 -3.83 -4.97
CA LEU A 96 23.59 -2.55 -5.51
C LEU A 96 23.16 -2.76 -6.96
N VAL A 97 21.99 -3.29 -7.18
CA VAL A 97 21.42 -3.56 -8.51
C VAL A 97 19.98 -3.05 -8.51
N PRO A 98 19.54 -2.34 -9.57
CA PRO A 98 18.14 -1.95 -9.70
C PRO A 98 17.23 -3.17 -9.71
N ARG A 99 15.97 -2.99 -9.35
CA ARG A 99 14.97 -4.09 -9.38
C ARG A 99 14.88 -4.69 -10.76
N SER A 100 15.36 -5.92 -10.89
CA SER A 100 15.52 -6.64 -12.17
C SER A 100 15.67 -8.13 -11.95
N GLY A 101 15.66 -8.92 -13.02
CA GLY A 101 15.97 -10.35 -12.96
C GLY A 101 17.39 -10.60 -12.48
N GLU A 102 18.32 -9.74 -12.87
CA GLU A 102 19.72 -9.79 -12.47
C GLU A 102 19.88 -9.60 -10.95
N ALA A 103 19.07 -8.76 -10.34
CA ALA A 103 19.08 -8.58 -8.88
C ALA A 103 18.71 -9.89 -8.15
N ILE A 104 17.69 -10.60 -8.62
CA ILE A 104 17.28 -11.91 -8.04
C ILE A 104 18.38 -12.97 -8.28
N ILE A 105 18.97 -12.97 -9.45
CA ILE A 105 20.13 -13.82 -9.79
C ILE A 105 21.29 -13.54 -8.83
N GLY A 106 21.60 -12.25 -8.59
CA GLY A 106 22.65 -11.83 -7.67
C GLY A 106 22.39 -12.28 -6.22
N LEU A 107 21.16 -12.12 -5.71
CA LEU A 107 20.79 -12.58 -4.38
C LEU A 107 21.03 -14.08 -4.21
N LEU A 108 20.53 -14.89 -5.13
CA LEU A 108 20.68 -16.33 -5.06
C LEU A 108 22.16 -16.76 -5.21
N ALA A 109 22.91 -16.07 -6.06
CA ALA A 109 24.34 -16.32 -6.23
C ALA A 109 25.12 -16.06 -4.93
N ILE A 110 24.84 -14.95 -4.26
CA ILE A 110 25.46 -14.62 -2.96
C ILE A 110 25.15 -15.71 -1.93
N LEU A 111 23.88 -16.09 -1.79
CA LEU A 111 23.47 -17.14 -0.83
C LEU A 111 24.14 -18.50 -1.12
N LYS A 112 24.40 -18.82 -2.38
CA LYS A 112 25.10 -20.07 -2.76
C LYS A 112 26.57 -20.10 -2.34
N THR A 113 27.18 -18.94 -2.06
CA THR A 113 28.54 -18.89 -1.50
C THR A 113 28.56 -19.17 0.01
N GLY A 114 27.40 -19.08 0.68
CA GLY A 114 27.28 -19.05 2.14
C GLY A 114 27.43 -17.66 2.75
N ALA A 115 27.70 -16.63 1.96
CA ALA A 115 27.71 -15.26 2.43
C ALA A 115 26.31 -14.68 2.59
N ALA A 116 26.15 -13.72 3.53
CA ALA A 116 24.95 -12.95 3.67
C ALA A 116 24.88 -11.84 2.61
N TYR A 117 23.72 -11.63 1.98
CA TYR A 117 23.57 -10.44 1.13
C TYR A 117 23.17 -9.21 1.91
N LEU A 118 23.71 -8.06 1.51
CA LEU A 118 23.34 -6.74 1.98
C LEU A 118 22.69 -5.97 0.82
N PRO A 119 21.34 -5.87 0.76
CA PRO A 119 20.69 -5.11 -0.29
C PRO A 119 20.89 -3.61 -0.07
N ILE A 120 21.30 -2.91 -1.12
CA ILE A 120 21.49 -1.47 -1.13
C ILE A 120 20.62 -0.90 -2.25
N ASP A 121 19.75 0.07 -1.91
CA ASP A 121 18.88 0.70 -2.90
C ASP A 121 19.68 1.74 -3.71
N PRO A 122 19.67 1.66 -5.05
CA PRO A 122 20.31 2.66 -5.91
C PRO A 122 19.77 4.08 -5.69
N ALA A 123 18.58 4.23 -5.18
CA ALA A 123 18.00 5.54 -4.84
C ALA A 123 18.55 6.15 -3.53
N HIS A 124 19.31 5.40 -2.74
CA HIS A 124 19.94 5.95 -1.54
C HIS A 124 21.00 6.98 -1.88
N PRO A 125 21.15 8.07 -1.08
CA PRO A 125 22.26 8.99 -1.19
C PRO A 125 23.62 8.31 -1.00
N ASP A 126 24.68 8.83 -1.62
CA ASP A 126 26.03 8.25 -1.53
C ASP A 126 26.55 8.16 -0.09
N GLU A 127 26.26 9.16 0.74
CA GLU A 127 26.61 9.15 2.16
C GLU A 127 25.97 7.97 2.91
N ARG A 128 24.71 7.62 2.55
CA ARG A 128 24.03 6.46 3.12
C ARG A 128 24.67 5.15 2.66
N ILE A 129 25.03 5.04 1.39
CA ILE A 129 25.73 3.86 0.83
C ILE A 129 27.09 3.69 1.50
N LYS A 130 27.87 4.76 1.59
CA LYS A 130 29.18 4.75 2.27
C LYS A 130 29.05 4.29 3.72
N PHE A 131 28.04 4.79 4.43
CA PHE A 131 27.77 4.36 5.80
C PHE A 131 27.48 2.86 5.86
N MET A 132 26.59 2.34 5.01
CA MET A 132 26.20 0.92 5.01
C MET A 132 27.40 0.02 4.70
N VAL A 133 28.23 0.37 3.72
CA VAL A 133 29.44 -0.37 3.36
C VAL A 133 30.47 -0.34 4.49
N SER A 134 30.69 0.82 5.11
CA SER A 134 31.65 0.94 6.20
C SER A 134 31.21 0.23 7.47
N ASP A 135 29.91 0.20 7.77
CA ASP A 135 29.36 -0.41 8.99
C ASP A 135 29.23 -1.94 8.86
N ALA A 136 28.79 -2.44 7.69
CA ALA A 136 28.64 -3.86 7.44
C ALA A 136 29.93 -4.57 7.00
N GLY A 137 30.90 -3.84 6.43
CA GLY A 137 32.21 -4.35 5.98
C GLY A 137 32.12 -5.48 4.94
N PRO A 138 31.34 -5.32 3.83
CA PRO A 138 31.23 -6.40 2.84
C PRO A 138 32.57 -6.68 2.17
N VAL A 139 32.87 -7.96 1.93
CA VAL A 139 34.11 -8.38 1.21
C VAL A 139 34.07 -8.03 -0.26
N ALA A 140 32.88 -7.96 -0.84
CA ALA A 140 32.63 -7.55 -2.22
C ALA A 140 31.29 -6.87 -2.36
N VAL A 141 31.11 -6.14 -3.45
CA VAL A 141 29.80 -5.62 -3.87
C VAL A 141 29.51 -6.09 -5.29
N LEU A 142 28.37 -6.70 -5.48
CA LEU A 142 27.82 -7.05 -6.78
C LEU A 142 26.94 -5.91 -7.29
N THR A 143 27.23 -5.38 -8.47
CA THR A 143 26.56 -4.20 -9.01
C THR A 143 26.50 -4.23 -10.54
N THR A 144 25.95 -3.18 -11.16
CA THR A 144 25.98 -2.97 -12.61
C THR A 144 27.09 -1.97 -12.98
N ALA A 145 27.55 -2.01 -14.22
CA ALA A 145 28.65 -1.15 -14.69
C ALA A 145 28.42 0.35 -14.47
N ASP A 146 27.17 0.82 -14.63
CA ASP A 146 26.75 2.21 -14.43
C ASP A 146 26.75 2.65 -12.96
N LEU A 147 26.63 1.72 -12.02
CA LEU A 147 26.58 1.99 -10.57
C LEU A 147 27.92 1.74 -9.85
N GLY A 148 28.89 1.11 -10.51
CA GLY A 148 30.19 0.77 -9.92
C GLY A 148 30.95 1.98 -9.37
N SER A 149 30.83 3.14 -10.02
CA SER A 149 31.49 4.38 -9.61
C SER A 149 31.06 4.89 -8.23
N ARG A 150 29.91 4.46 -7.71
CA ARG A 150 29.41 4.85 -6.38
C ARG A 150 30.24 4.26 -5.22
N PHE A 151 31.11 3.31 -5.51
CA PHE A 151 32.03 2.69 -4.56
C PHE A 151 33.47 3.18 -4.70
N GLU A 152 33.75 4.18 -5.57
CA GLU A 152 35.06 4.76 -5.71
C GLU A 152 35.55 5.34 -4.38
N GLY A 153 36.76 4.96 -3.99
CA GLY A 153 37.41 5.40 -2.74
C GLY A 153 36.98 4.60 -1.49
N LEU A 154 36.11 3.56 -1.64
CA LEU A 154 35.82 2.60 -0.59
C LEU A 154 36.74 1.37 -0.74
N ASP A 155 37.13 0.78 0.39
CA ASP A 155 37.95 -0.45 0.42
C ASP A 155 37.04 -1.68 0.30
N VAL A 156 36.50 -1.91 -0.91
CA VAL A 156 35.65 -3.04 -1.22
C VAL A 156 35.86 -3.48 -2.67
N SER A 157 35.85 -4.78 -2.91
CA SER A 157 35.91 -5.34 -4.27
C SER A 157 34.58 -5.11 -4.99
N VAL A 158 34.62 -4.49 -6.17
CA VAL A 158 33.44 -4.27 -7.01
C VAL A 158 33.40 -5.28 -8.14
N ILE A 159 32.32 -6.02 -8.26
CA ILE A 159 32.09 -7.07 -9.27
C ILE A 159 30.85 -6.69 -10.06
N GLU A 160 30.97 -6.66 -11.39
CA GLU A 160 29.84 -6.41 -12.26
C GLU A 160 29.04 -7.70 -12.47
N ILE A 161 27.70 -7.59 -12.41
CA ILE A 161 26.80 -8.76 -12.52
C ILE A 161 26.80 -9.40 -13.91
N ASP A 162 27.29 -8.67 -14.88
CA ASP A 162 27.50 -9.08 -16.29
C ASP A 162 28.97 -9.20 -16.67
N ASP A 163 29.88 -9.32 -15.68
CA ASP A 163 31.30 -9.49 -15.92
C ASP A 163 31.57 -10.72 -16.86
N PRO A 164 32.30 -10.56 -17.97
CA PRO A 164 32.60 -11.65 -18.88
C PRO A 164 33.33 -12.85 -18.23
N LEU A 165 33.98 -12.66 -17.10
CA LEU A 165 34.60 -13.75 -16.33
C LEU A 165 33.58 -14.75 -15.78
N ILE A 166 32.30 -14.38 -15.65
CA ILE A 166 31.22 -15.27 -15.23
C ILE A 166 31.04 -16.44 -16.19
N ASP A 167 31.12 -16.20 -17.49
CA ASP A 167 30.93 -17.24 -18.49
C ASP A 167 31.98 -18.36 -18.40
N GLY A 168 33.19 -18.04 -17.93
CA GLY A 168 34.28 -18.99 -17.71
C GLY A 168 34.20 -19.77 -16.39
N GLN A 169 33.26 -19.41 -15.49
CA GLN A 169 33.14 -20.07 -14.17
C GLN A 169 32.40 -21.42 -14.28
N PRO A 170 32.65 -22.35 -13.35
CA PRO A 170 31.90 -23.59 -13.27
C PRO A 170 30.41 -23.37 -13.02
N SER A 171 29.55 -24.17 -13.64
CA SER A 171 28.10 -24.16 -13.35
C SER A 171 27.69 -25.20 -12.29
N SER A 172 28.65 -25.92 -11.69
CA SER A 172 28.43 -26.85 -10.60
C SER A 172 28.12 -26.09 -9.27
N ALA A 173 27.35 -26.72 -8.40
CA ALA A 173 27.04 -26.17 -7.09
C ALA A 173 28.30 -26.03 -6.22
N LEU A 174 28.34 -24.98 -5.39
CA LEU A 174 29.29 -24.83 -4.28
C LEU A 174 28.82 -25.67 -3.07
N PRO A 175 29.66 -25.87 -2.04
CA PRO A 175 29.21 -26.41 -0.76
C PRO A 175 28.02 -25.63 -0.21
N THR A 176 27.03 -26.33 0.32
CA THR A 176 25.82 -25.70 0.85
C THR A 176 26.11 -25.00 2.17
N PRO A 177 25.54 -23.78 2.38
CA PRO A 177 25.66 -23.11 3.68
C PRO A 177 24.88 -23.84 4.76
N GLU A 178 25.33 -23.67 6.02
CA GLU A 178 24.60 -24.16 7.18
C GLU A 178 23.30 -23.36 7.38
N PRO A 179 22.26 -23.98 7.95
CA PRO A 179 20.98 -23.29 8.18
C PRO A 179 21.06 -22.06 9.10
N ASP A 180 22.00 -22.07 10.03
CA ASP A 180 22.23 -20.98 11.00
C ASP A 180 23.18 -19.88 10.47
N ASP A 181 23.75 -20.08 9.27
CA ASP A 181 24.51 -19.02 8.60
C ASP A 181 23.56 -17.86 8.26
N LEU A 182 24.10 -16.64 8.24
CA LEU A 182 23.32 -15.46 7.88
C LEU A 182 22.94 -15.50 6.41
N ALA A 183 21.65 -15.35 6.13
CA ALA A 183 21.15 -15.19 4.76
C ALA A 183 21.23 -13.74 4.31
N TYR A 184 20.85 -12.79 5.15
CA TYR A 184 20.89 -11.38 4.80
C TYR A 184 21.01 -10.45 6.01
N MET A 185 21.37 -9.21 5.71
CA MET A 185 21.31 -8.07 6.61
C MET A 185 20.47 -6.97 6.01
N THR A 186 19.47 -6.46 6.75
CA THR A 186 18.64 -5.34 6.31
C THR A 186 18.77 -4.18 7.28
N TYR A 187 19.10 -2.99 6.73
CA TYR A 187 19.18 -1.77 7.52
C TYR A 187 17.80 -1.19 7.79
N THR A 188 17.53 -0.96 9.06
CA THR A 188 16.36 -0.22 9.53
C THR A 188 16.79 1.08 10.20
N SER A 189 15.88 2.06 10.30
CA SER A 189 16.14 3.28 11.06
C SER A 189 16.43 2.96 12.53
N GLY A 190 17.32 3.74 13.14
CA GLY A 190 17.80 3.51 14.50
C GLY A 190 17.28 4.50 15.53
N THR A 191 16.82 4.02 16.68
CA THR A 191 16.34 4.86 17.82
C THR A 191 17.39 5.82 18.36
N THR A 192 18.67 5.52 18.11
CA THR A 192 19.82 6.36 18.52
C THR A 192 20.26 7.35 17.46
N GLY A 193 19.53 7.49 16.37
CA GLY A 193 19.89 8.33 15.24
C GLY A 193 20.96 7.74 14.31
N VAL A 194 21.31 6.46 14.49
CA VAL A 194 22.22 5.71 13.60
C VAL A 194 21.48 4.47 13.11
N PRO A 195 21.50 4.19 11.80
CA PRO A 195 20.89 2.99 11.24
C PRO A 195 21.47 1.72 11.84
N LYS A 196 20.63 0.68 11.90
CA LYS A 196 20.98 -0.62 12.46
C LYS A 196 20.68 -1.72 11.46
N ALA A 197 21.62 -2.66 11.26
CA ALA A 197 21.42 -3.82 10.41
C ALA A 197 20.84 -4.98 11.23
N VAL A 198 19.67 -5.47 10.84
CA VAL A 198 19.09 -6.70 11.39
C VAL A 198 19.70 -7.88 10.65
N ALA A 199 20.30 -8.81 11.37
CA ALA A 199 20.87 -10.05 10.82
C ALA A 199 19.81 -11.16 10.84
N VAL A 200 19.63 -11.88 9.73
CA VAL A 200 18.63 -12.95 9.57
C VAL A 200 19.30 -14.19 8.98
N THR A 201 19.02 -15.38 9.54
CA THR A 201 19.59 -16.65 9.09
C THR A 201 18.79 -17.31 7.98
N HIS A 202 19.39 -18.28 7.29
CA HIS A 202 18.67 -19.11 6.33
C HIS A 202 17.48 -19.82 6.99
N HIS A 203 17.69 -20.38 8.18
CA HIS A 203 16.65 -21.08 8.94
C HIS A 203 15.46 -20.17 9.26
N ASN A 204 15.69 -18.93 9.68
CA ASN A 204 14.60 -17.98 9.94
C ASN A 204 13.70 -17.82 8.71
N VAL A 205 14.28 -17.74 7.51
CA VAL A 205 13.53 -17.56 6.26
C VAL A 205 12.80 -18.83 5.86
N THR A 206 13.51 -19.97 5.79
CA THR A 206 12.92 -21.21 5.27
C THR A 206 11.76 -21.69 6.13
N GLN A 207 11.90 -21.64 7.47
CA GLN A 207 10.83 -22.03 8.36
C GLN A 207 9.60 -21.13 8.26
N LEU A 208 9.79 -19.81 8.11
CA LEU A 208 8.66 -18.91 7.91
C LEU A 208 7.93 -19.19 6.59
N VAL A 209 8.71 -19.35 5.50
CA VAL A 209 8.16 -19.58 4.17
C VAL A 209 7.37 -20.89 4.14
N ASP A 210 7.88 -21.97 4.72
CA ASP A 210 7.19 -23.26 4.81
C ASP A 210 5.93 -23.17 5.68
N ALA A 211 6.03 -22.53 6.85
CA ALA A 211 4.96 -22.40 7.81
C ALA A 211 3.76 -21.62 7.25
N VAL A 212 4.01 -20.41 6.74
CA VAL A 212 2.94 -19.55 6.20
C VAL A 212 2.38 -20.12 4.90
N ARG A 213 3.22 -20.79 4.11
CA ARG A 213 2.78 -21.41 2.85
C ARG A 213 1.72 -22.50 3.09
N ALA A 214 1.78 -23.24 4.19
CA ALA A 214 0.81 -24.26 4.52
C ALA A 214 -0.61 -23.69 4.73
N ASP A 215 -0.73 -22.44 5.18
CA ASP A 215 -2.00 -21.77 5.45
C ASP A 215 -2.55 -21.01 4.22
N LEU A 216 -1.75 -20.82 3.18
CA LEU A 216 -2.20 -20.20 1.94
C LEU A 216 -2.84 -21.22 0.99
N PRO A 217 -3.86 -20.82 0.18
CA PRO A 217 -4.44 -21.70 -0.83
C PRO A 217 -3.38 -22.17 -1.81
N ALA A 218 -2.99 -23.44 -1.73
CA ALA A 218 -2.02 -24.04 -2.65
C ALA A 218 -2.61 -24.18 -4.06
N ARG A 219 -1.94 -23.62 -5.07
CA ARG A 219 -2.35 -23.74 -6.48
C ARG A 219 -1.17 -24.22 -7.31
N PRO A 220 -1.36 -25.23 -8.19
CA PRO A 220 -0.32 -25.62 -9.14
C PRO A 220 0.04 -24.44 -10.07
N GLY A 221 1.33 -24.19 -10.25
CA GLY A 221 1.80 -23.13 -11.15
C GLY A 221 1.54 -21.72 -10.63
N GLU A 222 1.67 -21.49 -9.33
CA GLU A 222 1.51 -20.16 -8.72
C GLU A 222 2.46 -19.15 -9.32
N VAL A 223 1.95 -17.93 -9.46
CA VAL A 223 2.70 -16.78 -9.95
C VAL A 223 2.70 -15.70 -8.89
N TRP A 224 3.88 -15.31 -8.47
CA TRP A 224 4.09 -14.28 -7.46
C TRP A 224 4.68 -13.02 -8.10
N SER A 225 4.26 -11.86 -7.63
CA SER A 225 4.90 -10.60 -8.02
C SER A 225 5.97 -10.20 -7.01
N GLN A 226 7.14 -9.80 -7.49
CA GLN A 226 8.16 -9.14 -6.69
C GLN A 226 8.04 -7.63 -6.92
N TRP A 227 7.37 -6.95 -6.00
CA TRP A 227 7.04 -5.51 -6.09
C TRP A 227 7.84 -4.65 -5.10
N HIS A 228 8.10 -5.15 -3.90
CA HIS A 228 8.83 -4.38 -2.88
C HIS A 228 10.29 -4.17 -3.26
N SER A 229 10.87 -3.02 -2.87
CA SER A 229 12.32 -2.83 -2.96
C SER A 229 13.04 -3.91 -2.16
N LEU A 230 14.19 -4.36 -2.64
CA LEU A 230 14.99 -5.43 -2.01
C LEU A 230 15.48 -5.08 -0.59
N VAL A 231 15.51 -3.79 -0.24
CA VAL A 231 15.85 -3.33 1.12
C VAL A 231 14.74 -3.55 2.14
N PHE A 232 13.54 -3.95 1.68
CA PHE A 232 12.44 -4.36 2.55
C PHE A 232 12.38 -5.87 2.68
N ASP A 233 12.22 -6.35 3.88
CA ASP A 233 12.16 -7.78 4.19
C ASP A 233 10.93 -8.48 3.58
N VAL A 234 9.84 -7.78 3.29
CA VAL A 234 8.71 -8.34 2.52
C VAL A 234 9.15 -8.86 1.15
N SER A 235 10.19 -8.26 0.52
CA SER A 235 10.75 -8.77 -0.75
C SER A 235 11.31 -10.19 -0.62
N VAL A 236 11.83 -10.54 0.56
CA VAL A 236 12.34 -11.89 0.88
C VAL A 236 11.20 -12.91 0.83
N TRP A 237 10.03 -12.54 1.38
CA TRP A 237 8.83 -13.36 1.28
C TRP A 237 8.34 -13.51 -0.16
N GLU A 238 8.29 -12.42 -0.94
CA GLU A 238 7.88 -12.45 -2.34
C GLU A 238 8.77 -13.40 -3.17
N ILE A 239 10.09 -13.33 -2.97
CA ILE A 239 11.09 -14.09 -3.73
C ILE A 239 11.07 -15.57 -3.32
N TRP A 240 11.25 -15.84 -2.04
CA TRP A 240 11.43 -17.21 -1.57
C TRP A 240 10.12 -17.96 -1.45
N GLY A 241 9.00 -17.28 -1.18
CA GLY A 241 7.66 -17.86 -1.25
C GLY A 241 7.35 -18.45 -2.63
N ALA A 242 7.80 -17.80 -3.70
CA ALA A 242 7.70 -18.33 -5.07
C ALA A 242 8.73 -19.44 -5.34
N LEU A 243 10.02 -19.14 -5.21
CA LEU A 243 11.09 -19.96 -5.73
C LEU A 243 11.33 -21.25 -4.94
N LEU A 244 11.05 -21.27 -3.64
CA LEU A 244 11.23 -22.47 -2.80
C LEU A 244 10.08 -23.48 -2.92
N HIS A 245 8.96 -23.10 -3.58
CA HIS A 245 7.80 -23.97 -3.74
C HIS A 245 7.48 -24.30 -5.22
N GLY A 246 8.42 -24.03 -6.13
CA GLY A 246 8.25 -24.35 -7.54
C GLY A 246 7.31 -23.41 -8.29
N GLY A 247 7.05 -22.23 -7.72
CA GLY A 247 6.28 -21.15 -8.33
C GLY A 247 7.09 -20.34 -9.34
N ARG A 248 6.42 -19.40 -10.00
CA ARG A 248 7.03 -18.44 -10.94
C ARG A 248 7.05 -17.05 -10.31
N LEU A 249 8.21 -16.42 -10.26
CA LEU A 249 8.40 -15.06 -9.78
C LEU A 249 8.37 -14.07 -10.95
N VAL A 250 7.53 -13.07 -10.89
CA VAL A 250 7.46 -11.94 -11.83
C VAL A 250 8.05 -10.71 -11.17
N VAL A 251 9.19 -10.25 -11.64
CA VAL A 251 9.81 -9.02 -11.15
C VAL A 251 9.10 -7.83 -11.78
N VAL A 252 8.53 -6.98 -10.92
CA VAL A 252 7.84 -5.76 -11.35
C VAL A 252 8.88 -4.66 -11.60
N PRO A 253 9.03 -4.18 -12.85
CA PRO A 253 10.00 -3.11 -13.14
C PRO A 253 9.66 -1.83 -12.37
N GLU A 254 10.68 -1.03 -12.00
CA GLU A 254 10.51 0.21 -11.23
C GLU A 254 9.50 1.18 -11.88
N SER A 255 9.56 1.28 -13.21
CA SER A 255 8.62 2.12 -13.98
C SER A 255 7.16 1.65 -13.90
N VAL A 256 6.92 0.37 -13.65
CA VAL A 256 5.60 -0.23 -13.48
C VAL A 256 5.16 -0.15 -12.03
N ALA A 257 6.08 -0.37 -11.10
CA ALA A 257 5.80 -0.35 -9.66
C ALA A 257 5.26 1.00 -9.17
N SER A 258 5.66 2.09 -9.82
CA SER A 258 5.21 3.46 -9.54
C SER A 258 3.90 3.87 -10.25
N SER A 259 3.33 2.99 -11.09
CA SER A 259 2.10 3.23 -11.85
C SER A 259 1.05 2.17 -11.53
N PRO A 260 0.01 2.47 -10.74
CA PRO A 260 -1.02 1.50 -10.38
C PRO A 260 -1.72 0.85 -11.58
N ASP A 261 -1.96 1.62 -12.64
CA ASP A 261 -2.61 1.11 -13.86
C ASP A 261 -1.70 0.13 -14.61
N ASP A 262 -0.41 0.48 -14.79
CA ASP A 262 0.56 -0.40 -15.46
C ASP A 262 0.83 -1.65 -14.60
N LEU A 263 0.87 -1.51 -13.26
CA LEU A 263 0.97 -2.64 -12.35
C LEU A 263 -0.25 -3.55 -12.48
N HIS A 264 -1.45 -2.99 -12.50
CA HIS A 264 -2.68 -3.74 -12.66
C HIS A 264 -2.70 -4.56 -13.96
N GLU A 265 -2.31 -3.96 -15.09
CA GLU A 265 -2.20 -4.65 -16.37
C GLU A 265 -1.14 -5.76 -16.34
N LEU A 266 0.01 -5.53 -15.68
CA LEU A 266 1.04 -6.55 -15.50
C LEU A 266 0.52 -7.73 -14.67
N LEU A 267 -0.16 -7.47 -13.55
CA LEU A 267 -0.73 -8.51 -12.69
C LEU A 267 -1.72 -9.39 -13.46
N ILE A 268 -2.52 -8.80 -14.33
CA ILE A 268 -3.49 -9.52 -15.18
C ILE A 268 -2.79 -10.31 -16.28
N SER A 269 -1.87 -9.67 -17.03
CA SER A 269 -1.17 -10.31 -18.16
C SER A 269 -0.33 -11.50 -17.72
N GLU A 270 0.34 -11.38 -16.56
CA GLU A 270 1.17 -12.42 -15.98
C GLU A 270 0.36 -13.43 -15.14
N LYS A 271 -0.95 -13.18 -14.91
CA LYS A 271 -1.86 -14.01 -14.10
C LYS A 271 -1.32 -14.21 -12.68
N VAL A 272 -0.89 -13.13 -12.07
CA VAL A 272 -0.36 -13.16 -10.69
C VAL A 272 -1.41 -13.69 -9.73
N SER A 273 -1.05 -14.71 -8.98
CA SER A 273 -1.93 -15.39 -8.01
C SER A 273 -1.66 -14.98 -6.57
N VAL A 274 -0.46 -14.46 -6.27
CA VAL A 274 -0.10 -13.93 -4.94
C VAL A 274 0.52 -12.55 -5.11
N LEU A 275 -0.06 -11.57 -4.44
CA LEU A 275 0.33 -10.17 -4.45
C LEU A 275 0.52 -9.68 -3.02
N CYS A 276 1.71 -9.17 -2.71
CA CYS A 276 1.99 -8.50 -1.45
C CYS A 276 2.02 -6.99 -1.66
N GLN A 277 1.36 -6.23 -0.78
CA GLN A 277 1.27 -4.76 -0.88
C GLN A 277 1.20 -4.11 0.49
N THR A 278 1.56 -2.84 0.58
CA THR A 278 1.12 -2.04 1.73
C THR A 278 -0.37 -1.69 1.57
N PRO A 279 -1.13 -1.50 2.66
CA PRO A 279 -2.52 -1.03 2.58
C PRO A 279 -2.70 0.21 1.71
N SER A 280 -1.79 1.19 1.82
CA SER A 280 -1.82 2.40 1.00
C SER A 280 -1.66 2.10 -0.50
N ALA A 281 -0.73 1.21 -0.89
CA ALA A 281 -0.52 0.83 -2.28
C ALA A 281 -1.69 0.00 -2.83
N ALA A 282 -2.19 -0.98 -2.06
CA ALA A 282 -3.38 -1.76 -2.41
C ALA A 282 -4.62 -0.87 -2.56
N GLY A 283 -4.68 0.23 -1.79
CA GLY A 283 -5.70 1.27 -1.90
C GLY A 283 -5.75 1.95 -3.26
N MET A 284 -4.68 1.99 -4.02
CA MET A 284 -4.59 2.59 -5.35
C MET A 284 -4.89 1.61 -6.49
N LEU A 285 -4.76 0.30 -6.25
CA LEU A 285 -5.03 -0.72 -7.26
C LEU A 285 -6.53 -1.00 -7.41
N SER A 286 -6.97 -1.26 -8.64
CA SER A 286 -8.29 -1.84 -8.89
C SER A 286 -8.29 -3.33 -8.57
N PRO A 287 -9.29 -3.85 -7.84
CA PRO A 287 -9.43 -5.28 -7.64
C PRO A 287 -10.05 -6.01 -8.85
N GLU A 288 -10.50 -5.30 -9.86
CA GLU A 288 -11.15 -5.88 -11.04
C GLU A 288 -10.20 -6.78 -11.83
N ARG A 289 -10.69 -7.93 -12.32
CA ARG A 289 -9.93 -8.94 -13.06
C ARG A 289 -8.79 -9.62 -12.25
N LEU A 290 -8.76 -9.40 -10.93
CA LEU A 290 -7.83 -10.04 -9.97
C LEU A 290 -8.56 -11.00 -9.01
N GLU A 291 -9.67 -11.63 -9.45
CA GLU A 291 -10.50 -12.51 -8.62
C GLU A 291 -9.75 -13.76 -8.12
N SER A 292 -8.72 -14.19 -8.84
CA SER A 292 -7.89 -15.33 -8.46
C SER A 292 -6.64 -14.95 -7.68
N THR A 293 -6.41 -13.67 -7.43
CA THR A 293 -5.23 -13.17 -6.72
C THR A 293 -5.50 -13.15 -5.21
N THR A 294 -4.62 -13.78 -4.45
CA THR A 294 -4.54 -13.61 -2.99
C THR A 294 -3.78 -12.33 -2.70
N LEU A 295 -4.43 -11.39 -2.02
CA LEU A 295 -3.79 -10.14 -1.57
C LEU A 295 -3.34 -10.29 -0.11
N ILE A 296 -2.06 -10.11 0.14
CA ILE A 296 -1.48 -10.01 1.48
C ILE A 296 -1.09 -8.56 1.70
N VAL A 297 -1.64 -7.93 2.73
CA VAL A 297 -1.28 -6.56 3.11
C VAL A 297 -0.47 -6.55 4.40
N ALA A 298 0.55 -5.70 4.44
CA ALA A 298 1.43 -5.57 5.60
C ALA A 298 2.07 -4.18 5.71
N GLY A 299 2.71 -3.91 6.85
CA GLY A 299 3.53 -2.71 7.05
C GLY A 299 2.79 -1.49 7.58
N GLU A 300 1.47 -1.42 7.44
CA GLU A 300 0.61 -0.32 7.92
C GLU A 300 -0.67 -0.88 8.56
N ALA A 301 -1.41 -0.02 9.27
CA ALA A 301 -2.75 -0.37 9.70
C ALA A 301 -3.67 -0.53 8.46
N CYS A 302 -4.38 -1.64 8.39
CA CYS A 302 -5.28 -1.92 7.28
C CYS A 302 -6.65 -1.26 7.51
N PRO A 303 -7.06 -0.27 6.69
CA PRO A 303 -8.33 0.42 6.88
C PRO A 303 -9.50 -0.48 6.46
N PRO A 304 -10.67 -0.38 7.16
CA PRO A 304 -11.85 -1.18 6.86
C PRO A 304 -12.33 -1.04 5.41
N GLU A 305 -12.25 0.15 4.84
CA GLU A 305 -12.68 0.44 3.48
C GLU A 305 -11.87 -0.34 2.43
N LEU A 306 -10.61 -0.64 2.74
CA LEU A 306 -9.77 -1.48 1.88
C LEU A 306 -10.25 -2.92 1.93
N VAL A 307 -10.58 -3.44 3.13
CA VAL A 307 -11.15 -4.78 3.31
C VAL A 307 -12.47 -4.90 2.56
N ASP A 308 -13.37 -3.93 2.73
CA ASP A 308 -14.68 -3.91 2.05
C ASP A 308 -14.55 -3.93 0.53
N ARG A 309 -13.49 -3.32 -0.01
CA ARG A 309 -13.24 -3.27 -1.44
C ARG A 309 -12.59 -4.55 -2.00
N TRP A 310 -11.64 -5.14 -1.28
CA TRP A 310 -10.85 -6.27 -1.76
C TRP A 310 -11.40 -7.64 -1.35
N ALA A 311 -11.94 -7.79 -0.15
CA ALA A 311 -12.43 -9.05 0.37
C ALA A 311 -13.81 -9.47 -0.17
N THR A 312 -14.24 -8.90 -1.30
CA THR A 312 -15.50 -9.22 -1.97
C THR A 312 -15.34 -10.34 -3.01
N SER A 313 -16.46 -10.96 -3.43
CA SER A 313 -16.51 -11.88 -4.57
C SER A 313 -15.58 -13.11 -4.49
N GLY A 314 -15.34 -13.60 -3.27
CA GLY A 314 -14.52 -14.81 -3.06
C GLY A 314 -13.01 -14.60 -3.20
N ARG A 315 -12.52 -13.34 -3.24
CA ARG A 315 -11.11 -13.04 -3.16
C ARG A 315 -10.58 -13.28 -1.76
N THR A 316 -9.37 -13.79 -1.67
CA THR A 316 -8.67 -13.93 -0.39
C THR A 316 -7.85 -12.69 -0.12
N MET A 317 -8.15 -12.01 0.99
CA MET A 317 -7.36 -10.90 1.52
C MET A 317 -6.90 -11.24 2.94
N ILE A 318 -5.64 -11.06 3.23
CA ILE A 318 -5.00 -11.39 4.50
C ILE A 318 -4.23 -10.16 4.99
N ASN A 319 -4.34 -9.84 6.27
CA ASN A 319 -3.52 -8.83 6.92
C ASN A 319 -2.38 -9.52 7.66
N ALA A 320 -1.14 -9.15 7.37
CA ALA A 320 0.05 -9.71 7.97
C ALA A 320 0.81 -8.65 8.77
N TYR A 321 1.42 -9.08 9.86
CA TYR A 321 2.17 -8.23 10.77
C TYR A 321 3.49 -8.90 11.16
N GLY A 322 4.57 -8.11 11.17
CA GLY A 322 5.84 -8.50 11.75
C GLY A 322 6.86 -7.38 11.66
N PRO A 323 7.76 -7.28 12.65
CA PRO A 323 8.96 -6.46 12.54
C PRO A 323 10.09 -7.26 11.87
N THR A 324 11.01 -6.59 11.22
CA THR A 324 12.21 -7.19 10.58
C THR A 324 13.00 -8.08 11.56
N GLU A 325 13.03 -7.70 12.83
CA GLU A 325 13.68 -8.44 13.93
C GLU A 325 13.00 -9.78 14.27
N ALA A 326 11.81 -10.02 13.70
CA ALA A 326 11.09 -11.30 13.84
C ALA A 326 10.86 -11.97 12.47
N THR A 327 11.67 -11.65 11.49
CA THR A 327 11.72 -12.24 10.15
C THR A 327 10.37 -12.10 9.44
N ILE A 328 10.10 -10.90 8.91
CA ILE A 328 9.00 -10.53 8.01
C ILE A 328 7.61 -10.60 8.68
N TYR A 329 7.09 -11.81 9.02
CA TYR A 329 5.76 -12.00 9.59
C TYR A 329 5.83 -12.80 10.90
N ALA A 330 5.18 -12.26 11.94
CA ALA A 330 5.00 -12.92 13.23
C ALA A 330 3.53 -13.27 13.49
N ALA A 331 2.60 -12.54 12.86
CA ALA A 331 1.16 -12.78 12.92
C ALA A 331 0.50 -12.61 11.56
N MET A 332 -0.58 -13.33 11.33
CA MET A 332 -1.44 -13.19 10.14
C MET A 332 -2.91 -13.37 10.51
N SER A 333 -3.78 -12.59 9.90
CA SER A 333 -5.22 -12.80 10.02
C SER A 333 -5.65 -14.03 9.21
N GLY A 334 -6.77 -14.64 9.56
CA GLY A 334 -7.53 -15.43 8.61
C GLY A 334 -7.98 -14.58 7.42
N PRO A 335 -8.61 -15.18 6.40
CA PRO A 335 -9.20 -14.43 5.30
C PRO A 335 -10.18 -13.38 5.82
N LEU A 336 -9.92 -12.11 5.49
CA LEU A 336 -10.75 -10.99 5.92
C LEU A 336 -12.09 -11.01 5.21
N THR A 337 -13.11 -10.49 5.88
CA THR A 337 -14.48 -10.39 5.36
C THR A 337 -14.98 -8.95 5.36
N PRO A 338 -15.75 -8.52 4.35
CA PRO A 338 -16.34 -7.18 4.34
C PRO A 338 -17.21 -6.94 5.57
N GLY A 339 -17.19 -5.71 6.09
CA GLY A 339 -18.00 -5.33 7.25
C GLY A 339 -17.45 -5.78 8.61
N SER A 340 -16.27 -6.40 8.67
CA SER A 340 -15.64 -6.86 9.92
C SER A 340 -15.04 -5.72 10.79
N GLY A 341 -15.10 -4.47 10.32
CA GLY A 341 -14.50 -3.33 11.03
C GLY A 341 -12.98 -3.26 10.88
N VAL A 342 -12.28 -2.91 11.97
CA VAL A 342 -10.82 -2.78 11.95
C VAL A 342 -10.19 -4.16 11.74
N ALA A 343 -9.35 -4.30 10.72
CA ALA A 343 -8.67 -5.55 10.43
C ALA A 343 -7.71 -5.94 11.57
N PRO A 344 -7.83 -7.14 12.16
CA PRO A 344 -6.87 -7.62 13.14
C PRO A 344 -5.50 -7.84 12.48
N ILE A 345 -4.44 -7.82 13.27
CA ILE A 345 -3.12 -8.30 12.82
C ILE A 345 -3.02 -9.83 12.91
N GLY A 346 -4.05 -10.48 13.46
CA GLY A 346 -4.27 -11.89 13.42
C GLY A 346 -3.69 -12.68 14.57
N SER A 347 -3.43 -13.95 14.31
CA SER A 347 -2.87 -14.94 15.24
C SER A 347 -1.40 -15.25 14.90
N PRO A 348 -0.62 -15.85 15.80
CA PRO A 348 0.77 -16.23 15.54
C PRO A 348 0.89 -17.07 14.27
N VAL A 349 1.89 -16.77 13.41
CA VAL A 349 2.25 -17.70 12.33
C VAL A 349 2.85 -18.98 12.96
N PRO A 350 2.72 -20.17 12.32
CA PRO A 350 3.36 -21.36 12.80
C PRO A 350 4.86 -21.15 13.04
N GLY A 351 5.37 -21.57 14.19
CA GLY A 351 6.77 -21.32 14.60
C GLY A 351 7.01 -20.02 15.38
N ALA A 352 6.02 -19.11 15.46
CA ALA A 352 6.06 -17.92 16.30
C ALA A 352 5.21 -18.09 17.57
N ALA A 353 5.67 -17.52 18.69
CA ALA A 353 4.89 -17.33 19.90
C ALA A 353 4.75 -15.82 20.20
N LEU A 354 3.54 -15.38 20.52
CA LEU A 354 3.20 -13.98 20.76
C LEU A 354 2.70 -13.77 22.17
N PHE A 355 3.22 -12.76 22.83
CA PHE A 355 2.84 -12.41 24.21
C PHE A 355 2.45 -10.93 24.28
N VAL A 356 1.29 -10.66 24.84
CA VAL A 356 0.84 -9.31 25.20
C VAL A 356 1.17 -9.10 26.66
N LEU A 357 2.15 -8.26 26.95
CA LEU A 357 2.71 -8.16 28.30
C LEU A 357 2.60 -6.74 28.87
N ASP A 358 2.50 -6.68 30.19
CA ASP A 358 2.64 -5.44 30.95
C ASP A 358 4.13 -5.05 31.13
N LYS A 359 4.38 -3.91 31.77
CA LYS A 359 5.75 -3.42 32.05
C LYS A 359 6.60 -4.33 32.98
N TRP A 360 6.01 -5.34 33.60
CA TRP A 360 6.69 -6.33 34.44
C TRP A 360 6.79 -7.69 33.73
N LEU A 361 6.52 -7.76 32.45
CA LEU A 361 6.52 -8.97 31.64
C LEU A 361 5.46 -10.01 32.07
N ARG A 362 4.30 -9.57 32.56
CA ARG A 362 3.18 -10.44 32.87
C ARG A 362 2.16 -10.40 31.75
N PRO A 363 1.47 -11.51 31.47
CA PRO A 363 0.40 -11.53 30.48
C PRO A 363 -0.71 -10.52 30.83
N ALA A 364 -1.14 -9.76 29.83
CA ALA A 364 -2.27 -8.87 29.92
C ALA A 364 -3.56 -9.67 29.66
N PRO A 365 -4.64 -9.44 30.43
CA PRO A 365 -5.93 -10.07 30.17
C PRO A 365 -6.47 -9.73 28.77
N GLU A 366 -7.40 -10.53 28.29
CA GLU A 366 -8.19 -10.26 27.09
C GLU A 366 -8.79 -8.82 27.13
N GLY A 367 -8.74 -8.11 25.99
CA GLY A 367 -9.21 -6.72 25.85
C GLY A 367 -8.35 -5.69 26.57
N VAL A 368 -7.28 -6.10 27.28
CA VAL A 368 -6.37 -5.17 27.97
C VAL A 368 -5.15 -4.90 27.10
N VAL A 369 -4.80 -3.63 26.98
CA VAL A 369 -3.65 -3.17 26.19
C VAL A 369 -2.35 -3.56 26.87
N GLY A 370 -1.46 -4.20 26.12
CA GLY A 370 -0.09 -4.50 26.52
C GLY A 370 0.90 -4.27 25.38
N GLU A 371 2.19 -4.41 25.70
CA GLU A 371 3.25 -4.38 24.68
C GLU A 371 3.42 -5.78 24.09
N LEU A 372 3.54 -5.86 22.77
CA LEU A 372 3.73 -7.12 22.06
C LEU A 372 5.18 -7.59 22.13
N TYR A 373 5.36 -8.85 22.49
CA TYR A 373 6.65 -9.57 22.44
C TYR A 373 6.51 -10.77 21.51
N VAL A 374 7.55 -11.02 20.72
CA VAL A 374 7.62 -12.13 19.77
C VAL A 374 8.73 -13.08 20.16
N ALA A 375 8.42 -14.37 20.25
CA ALA A 375 9.39 -15.45 20.48
C ALA A 375 9.25 -16.54 19.40
N GLY A 376 10.12 -17.54 19.40
CA GLY A 376 10.09 -18.64 18.45
C GLY A 376 11.15 -18.53 17.36
N ASN A 377 11.03 -19.36 16.33
CA ASN A 377 12.04 -19.59 15.30
C ASN A 377 12.27 -18.39 14.35
N GLY A 378 11.30 -17.48 14.27
CA GLY A 378 11.41 -16.25 13.48
C GLY A 378 12.26 -15.15 14.12
N VAL A 379 12.60 -15.27 15.41
CA VAL A 379 13.38 -14.24 16.13
C VAL A 379 14.81 -14.21 15.60
N ALA A 380 15.21 -13.09 15.04
CA ALA A 380 16.53 -12.86 14.47
C ALA A 380 17.67 -12.97 15.49
N PRO A 381 18.91 -13.26 15.09
CA PRO A 381 20.09 -13.22 15.98
C PRO A 381 20.28 -11.90 16.70
N GLY A 382 19.97 -10.77 16.05
CA GLY A 382 20.07 -9.43 16.63
C GLY A 382 20.52 -8.40 15.62
N TYR A 383 21.08 -7.31 16.12
CA TYR A 383 21.64 -6.22 15.31
C TYR A 383 23.15 -6.42 15.13
N ALA A 384 23.61 -6.44 13.87
CA ALA A 384 25.03 -6.56 13.56
C ALA A 384 25.82 -5.42 14.22
N HIS A 385 26.93 -5.78 14.84
CA HIS A 385 27.87 -4.84 15.51
C HIS A 385 27.23 -3.95 16.60
N ARG A 386 26.06 -4.30 17.12
CA ARG A 386 25.29 -3.52 18.11
C ARG A 386 24.84 -4.39 19.30
N SER A 387 25.79 -5.03 20.02
CA SER A 387 25.50 -5.96 21.11
C SER A 387 24.67 -5.35 22.24
N GLY A 388 24.95 -4.09 22.63
CA GLY A 388 24.18 -3.39 23.66
C GLY A 388 22.72 -3.15 23.26
N LEU A 389 22.49 -2.76 22.00
CA LEU A 389 21.13 -2.57 21.46
C LEU A 389 20.41 -3.93 21.33
N THR A 390 21.10 -4.95 20.86
CA THR A 390 20.59 -6.32 20.81
C THR A 390 20.11 -6.76 22.18
N ALA A 391 20.95 -6.63 23.21
CA ALA A 391 20.58 -7.02 24.59
C ALA A 391 19.39 -6.23 25.17
N SER A 392 19.14 -5.01 24.70
CA SER A 392 18.01 -4.17 25.15
C SER A 392 16.67 -4.51 24.50
N ARG A 393 16.70 -5.21 23.34
CA ARG A 393 15.50 -5.53 22.55
C ARG A 393 15.24 -7.03 22.46
N PHE A 394 16.27 -7.86 22.43
CA PHE A 394 16.18 -9.33 22.43
C PHE A 394 16.40 -9.85 23.84
N LEU A 395 15.31 -9.99 24.59
CA LEU A 395 15.31 -10.32 26.01
C LEU A 395 15.27 -11.84 26.21
N ALA A 396 15.66 -12.30 27.39
CA ALA A 396 15.38 -13.67 27.79
C ALA A 396 13.85 -13.91 27.82
N CYS A 397 13.40 -15.02 27.26
CA CYS A 397 11.98 -15.39 27.23
C CYS A 397 11.64 -16.18 28.52
N PRO A 398 10.81 -15.64 29.45
CA PRO A 398 10.42 -16.34 30.64
C PRO A 398 9.45 -17.52 30.42
N PHE A 399 8.88 -17.62 29.21
CA PHE A 399 7.85 -18.58 28.80
C PHE A 399 8.43 -19.82 28.09
N GLY A 400 9.70 -19.76 27.68
CA GLY A 400 10.38 -20.83 26.96
C GLY A 400 11.43 -21.55 27.78
N GLY A 401 12.15 -22.49 27.14
CA GLY A 401 13.26 -23.21 27.75
C GLY A 401 14.52 -22.35 28.00
N PRO A 402 15.53 -22.86 28.66
CA PRO A 402 16.79 -22.15 28.88
C PRO A 402 17.42 -21.72 27.55
N GLY A 403 17.81 -20.45 27.43
CA GLY A 403 18.40 -19.87 26.22
C GLY A 403 17.38 -19.28 25.24
N SER A 404 16.10 -19.50 25.47
CA SER A 404 15.03 -18.89 24.64
C SER A 404 15.05 -17.36 24.75
N ARG A 405 14.83 -16.69 23.62
CA ARG A 405 14.78 -15.24 23.54
C ARG A 405 13.43 -14.79 22.99
N MET A 406 13.05 -13.55 23.35
CA MET A 406 11.90 -12.87 22.77
C MET A 406 12.31 -11.46 22.35
N TYR A 407 11.74 -11.00 21.25
CA TYR A 407 11.93 -9.64 20.75
C TYR A 407 10.87 -8.70 21.31
N ARG A 408 11.29 -7.59 21.88
CA ARG A 408 10.45 -6.50 22.36
C ARG A 408 10.11 -5.55 21.23
N THR A 409 8.86 -5.58 20.72
CA THR A 409 8.48 -4.86 19.51
C THR A 409 8.32 -3.35 19.72
N GLY A 410 7.85 -2.92 20.89
CA GLY A 410 7.38 -1.56 21.13
C GLY A 410 5.98 -1.27 20.59
N ASP A 411 5.30 -2.27 20.02
CA ASP A 411 3.92 -2.14 19.54
C ASP A 411 2.92 -2.42 20.66
N LEU A 412 1.87 -1.62 20.74
CA LEU A 412 0.76 -1.77 21.67
C LEU A 412 -0.38 -2.52 20.99
N VAL A 413 -0.79 -3.60 21.62
CA VAL A 413 -1.84 -4.50 21.11
C VAL A 413 -2.76 -4.95 22.22
N GLN A 414 -3.87 -5.59 21.86
CA GLN A 414 -4.73 -6.35 22.77
C GLN A 414 -5.22 -7.62 22.07
N TRP A 415 -5.53 -8.66 22.86
CA TRP A 415 -6.25 -9.82 22.38
C TRP A 415 -7.74 -9.50 22.22
N GLY A 416 -8.32 -9.83 21.07
CA GLY A 416 -9.76 -9.83 20.86
C GLY A 416 -10.41 -11.09 21.42
N GLU A 417 -11.76 -11.07 21.56
CA GLU A 417 -12.56 -12.23 22.02
C GLU A 417 -12.40 -13.46 21.10
N ASP A 418 -11.98 -13.24 19.86
CA ASP A 418 -11.77 -14.27 18.83
C ASP A 418 -10.33 -14.85 18.82
N GLY A 419 -9.48 -14.46 19.77
CA GLY A 419 -8.09 -14.89 19.83
C GLY A 419 -7.19 -14.28 18.78
N GLN A 420 -7.61 -13.19 18.14
CA GLN A 420 -6.79 -12.41 17.20
C GLN A 420 -6.27 -11.14 17.85
N LEU A 421 -5.06 -10.74 17.49
CA LEU A 421 -4.46 -9.50 17.97
C LEU A 421 -5.00 -8.28 17.22
N GLN A 422 -5.32 -7.24 17.96
CA GLN A 422 -5.67 -5.92 17.46
C GLN A 422 -4.52 -4.94 17.70
N TYR A 423 -4.09 -4.27 16.64
CA TYR A 423 -3.03 -3.26 16.71
C TYR A 423 -3.60 -1.91 17.14
N LEU A 424 -3.01 -1.29 18.17
CA LEU A 424 -3.50 -0.04 18.75
C LEU A 424 -2.53 1.13 18.57
N GLY A 425 -1.26 0.85 18.25
CA GLY A 425 -0.26 1.90 18.08
C GLY A 425 1.12 1.54 18.59
N ARG A 426 1.92 2.54 18.92
CA ARG A 426 3.29 2.39 19.42
C ARG A 426 3.42 2.94 20.82
N ALA A 427 4.27 2.28 21.62
CA ALA A 427 4.69 2.76 22.94
C ALA A 427 5.79 3.85 22.86
N ASP A 428 6.45 3.97 21.72
CA ASP A 428 7.55 4.92 21.45
C ASP A 428 7.14 5.93 20.35
N GLU A 429 8.09 6.75 19.91
CA GLU A 429 7.87 7.80 18.90
C GLU A 429 8.07 7.32 17.45
N GLN A 430 8.36 6.05 17.23
CA GLN A 430 8.50 5.49 15.91
C GLN A 430 7.18 5.56 15.14
N VAL A 431 7.24 5.87 13.86
CA VAL A 431 6.06 5.98 13.00
C VAL A 431 6.17 5.07 11.79
N LYS A 432 5.01 4.64 11.28
CA LYS A 432 4.90 3.98 9.99
C LYS A 432 4.21 4.92 9.02
N ILE A 433 4.87 5.25 7.91
CA ILE A 433 4.35 6.14 6.86
C ILE A 433 4.62 5.45 5.51
N ARG A 434 3.56 5.13 4.78
CA ARG A 434 3.62 4.43 3.47
C ARG A 434 4.45 3.13 3.52
N GLY A 435 4.29 2.37 4.60
CA GLY A 435 5.00 1.12 4.85
C GLY A 435 6.42 1.28 5.40
N TYR A 436 6.99 2.48 5.35
CA TYR A 436 8.31 2.74 5.90
C TYR A 436 8.26 2.88 7.42
N ARG A 437 9.12 2.14 8.10
CA ARG A 437 9.34 2.25 9.54
C ARG A 437 10.36 3.35 9.80
N ILE A 438 9.94 4.46 10.39
CA ILE A 438 10.74 5.67 10.54
C ILE A 438 10.94 6.00 12.02
N GLU A 439 12.19 6.10 12.42
CA GLU A 439 12.60 6.63 13.72
C GLU A 439 12.75 8.15 13.60
N LEU A 440 11.85 8.90 14.22
CA LEU A 440 11.90 10.36 14.17
C LEU A 440 13.20 10.91 14.75
N GLY A 441 13.80 10.20 15.72
CA GLY A 441 15.08 10.54 16.32
C GLY A 441 16.27 10.54 15.35
N GLU A 442 16.26 9.70 14.29
CA GLU A 442 17.32 9.68 13.27
C GLU A 442 17.28 10.99 12.45
N ILE A 443 16.11 11.42 12.06
CA ILE A 443 15.92 12.66 11.31
C ILE A 443 16.25 13.87 12.19
N GLN A 444 15.80 13.84 13.44
CA GLN A 444 16.10 14.89 14.42
C GLN A 444 17.61 15.02 14.67
N ALA A 445 18.32 13.90 14.82
CA ALA A 445 19.76 13.89 14.99
C ALA A 445 20.48 14.43 13.75
N ALA A 446 19.99 14.14 12.55
CA ALA A 446 20.54 14.69 11.31
C ALA A 446 20.32 16.20 11.20
N LEU A 447 19.12 16.71 11.53
CA LEU A 447 18.80 18.13 11.60
C LEU A 447 19.69 18.89 12.62
N SER A 448 19.85 18.32 13.82
CA SER A 448 20.63 18.94 14.89
C SER A 448 22.13 19.05 14.61
N ARG A 449 22.64 18.36 13.57
CA ARG A 449 24.05 18.44 13.15
C ARG A 449 24.28 19.49 12.09
N LEU A 450 23.24 20.14 11.59
CA LEU A 450 23.38 21.20 10.58
C LEU A 450 23.84 22.51 11.21
N ASP A 451 24.66 23.24 10.50
CA ASP A 451 25.12 24.55 10.94
C ASP A 451 23.94 25.52 11.10
N GLY A 452 23.92 26.25 12.21
CA GLY A 452 22.85 27.19 12.52
C GLY A 452 21.61 26.58 13.15
N VAL A 453 21.54 25.25 13.39
CA VAL A 453 20.48 24.59 14.14
C VAL A 453 20.91 24.43 15.60
N GLU A 454 20.21 25.12 16.51
CA GLU A 454 20.44 25.03 17.96
C GLU A 454 19.66 23.88 18.58
N GLN A 455 18.42 23.70 18.16
CA GLN A 455 17.54 22.61 18.56
C GLN A 455 16.69 22.16 17.38
N ALA A 456 16.37 20.87 17.33
CA ALA A 456 15.51 20.29 16.32
C ALA A 456 14.51 19.32 16.95
N VAL A 457 13.31 19.26 16.40
CA VAL A 457 12.28 18.27 16.71
C VAL A 457 11.64 17.83 15.41
N VAL A 458 11.35 16.54 15.29
CA VAL A 458 10.64 15.97 14.13
C VAL A 458 9.40 15.27 14.62
N ILE A 459 8.27 15.52 13.96
CA ILE A 459 7.01 14.83 14.26
C ILE A 459 6.35 14.34 12.96
N ALA A 460 5.52 13.32 13.07
CA ALA A 460 4.57 12.98 12.04
C ALA A 460 3.27 13.78 12.29
N ARG A 461 2.85 14.56 11.30
CA ARG A 461 1.59 15.31 11.33
C ARG A 461 0.58 14.69 10.37
N GLU A 462 -0.67 14.81 10.72
CA GLU A 462 -1.81 14.44 9.89
C GLU A 462 -2.75 15.65 9.82
N ASP A 463 -2.39 16.61 8.98
CA ASP A 463 -3.17 17.84 8.79
C ASP A 463 -4.41 17.59 7.90
N ARG A 464 -4.44 16.47 7.14
CA ARG A 464 -5.58 15.95 6.39
C ARG A 464 -5.78 14.47 6.74
N PRO A 465 -6.99 13.99 6.90
CA PRO A 465 -7.26 12.58 7.22
C PRO A 465 -6.57 11.63 6.21
N GLY A 466 -5.81 10.67 6.71
CA GLY A 466 -5.07 9.69 5.90
C GLY A 466 -3.73 10.18 5.31
N ASP A 467 -3.38 11.47 5.46
CA ASP A 467 -2.14 12.04 4.91
C ASP A 467 -1.14 12.35 6.04
N LYS A 468 -0.42 11.33 6.51
CA LYS A 468 0.66 11.49 7.48
C LYS A 468 1.93 11.94 6.81
N ARG A 469 2.52 13.05 7.30
CA ARG A 469 3.76 13.65 6.79
C ARG A 469 4.75 13.93 7.90
N LEU A 470 6.04 13.80 7.58
CA LEU A 470 7.12 14.23 8.45
C LEU A 470 7.28 15.76 8.38
N VAL A 471 7.38 16.42 9.53
CA VAL A 471 7.64 17.84 9.64
C VAL A 471 8.77 18.06 10.66
N GLY A 472 9.80 18.77 10.23
CA GLY A 472 10.89 19.21 11.09
C GLY A 472 10.60 20.60 11.67
N TYR A 473 10.95 20.82 12.92
CA TYR A 473 10.93 22.12 13.58
C TYR A 473 12.30 22.39 14.13
N ILE A 474 12.87 23.54 13.80
CA ILE A 474 14.21 23.93 14.23
C ILE A 474 14.19 25.27 14.94
N MET A 475 15.10 25.44 15.90
CA MET A 475 15.48 26.73 16.46
C MET A 475 16.89 27.09 15.97
N GLY A 476 17.16 28.38 15.76
CA GLY A 476 18.43 28.87 15.32
C GLY A 476 18.36 29.74 14.06
N THR A 477 19.45 29.82 13.32
CA THR A 477 19.60 30.69 12.16
C THR A 477 19.65 29.95 10.82
N ALA A 478 19.50 28.62 10.83
CA ALA A 478 19.54 27.82 9.62
C ALA A 478 18.35 28.13 8.71
N ASP A 479 18.61 28.23 7.40
CA ASP A 479 17.54 28.34 6.40
C ASP A 479 16.78 27.02 6.28
N PRO A 480 15.44 26.99 6.37
CA PRO A 480 14.67 25.76 6.36
C PRO A 480 14.77 24.97 5.04
N VAL A 481 14.97 25.65 3.91
CA VAL A 481 15.11 25.01 2.59
C VAL A 481 16.49 24.38 2.47
N GLU A 482 17.54 25.10 2.86
CA GLU A 482 18.91 24.57 2.87
C GLU A 482 19.02 23.38 3.85
N ALA A 483 18.38 23.48 5.03
CA ALA A 483 18.34 22.40 5.99
C ALA A 483 17.66 21.15 5.41
N ARG A 484 16.52 21.29 4.70
CA ARG A 484 15.84 20.19 4.03
C ARG A 484 16.70 19.58 2.92
N ASN A 485 17.34 20.39 2.10
CA ASN A 485 18.22 19.94 1.02
C ASN A 485 19.44 19.18 1.58
N ALA A 486 20.07 19.68 2.63
CA ALA A 486 21.16 18.99 3.32
C ALA A 486 20.73 17.63 3.92
N LEU A 487 19.48 17.50 4.36
CA LEU A 487 18.93 16.20 4.77
C LEU A 487 18.77 15.26 3.57
N ALA A 488 18.32 15.74 2.42
CA ALA A 488 18.13 14.92 1.22
C ALA A 488 19.46 14.33 0.68
N GLU A 489 20.58 14.97 0.96
CA GLU A 489 21.92 14.45 0.64
C GLU A 489 22.37 13.29 1.56
N ARG A 490 21.73 13.13 2.74
CA ARG A 490 22.15 12.20 3.80
C ARG A 490 21.15 11.11 4.10
N LEU A 491 19.85 11.40 3.96
CA LEU A 491 18.76 10.52 4.32
C LEU A 491 18.03 10.00 3.08
N PRO A 492 17.51 8.77 3.12
CA PRO A 492 16.58 8.27 2.10
C PRO A 492 15.39 9.23 1.92
N ALA A 493 14.86 9.33 0.72
CA ALA A 493 13.80 10.27 0.37
C ALA A 493 12.56 10.17 1.29
N TYR A 494 12.19 8.97 1.72
CA TYR A 494 11.06 8.75 2.62
C TYR A 494 11.29 9.25 4.06
N MET A 495 12.54 9.59 4.44
CA MET A 495 12.90 10.17 5.74
C MET A 495 13.09 11.69 5.68
N VAL A 496 13.10 12.29 4.50
CA VAL A 496 13.22 13.75 4.35
C VAL A 496 11.89 14.40 4.73
N PRO A 497 11.85 15.32 5.71
CA PRO A 497 10.63 16.03 6.08
C PRO A 497 10.01 16.77 4.89
N ALA A 498 8.67 16.72 4.79
CA ALA A 498 7.94 17.47 3.79
C ALA A 498 8.13 18.99 3.95
N ALA A 499 8.36 19.44 5.19
CA ALA A 499 8.70 20.83 5.50
C ALA A 499 9.62 20.91 6.72
N VAL A 500 10.45 21.94 6.76
CA VAL A 500 11.19 22.38 7.95
C VAL A 500 10.67 23.75 8.35
N VAL A 501 10.33 23.94 9.63
CA VAL A 501 9.76 25.18 10.17
C VAL A 501 10.70 25.74 11.20
N VAL A 502 11.06 27.04 11.08
CA VAL A 502 11.88 27.74 12.08
C VAL A 502 10.97 28.31 13.15
N LEU A 503 11.34 28.11 14.40
CA LEU A 503 10.62 28.64 15.57
C LEU A 503 11.57 29.45 16.45
N ASP A 504 11.04 30.52 17.06
CA ASP A 504 11.78 31.30 18.08
C ASP A 504 11.94 30.48 19.37
N ALA A 505 10.95 29.63 19.70
CA ALA A 505 10.99 28.75 20.85
C ALA A 505 10.13 27.50 20.61
N LEU A 506 10.57 26.35 21.10
CA LEU A 506 9.74 25.14 21.12
C LEU A 506 8.64 25.26 22.18
N PRO A 507 7.37 25.04 21.83
CA PRO A 507 6.27 25.08 22.78
C PRO A 507 6.39 23.93 23.79
N LEU A 508 6.31 24.27 25.08
CA LEU A 508 6.38 23.28 26.15
C LEU A 508 5.08 23.23 26.95
N THR A 509 4.71 22.04 27.38
CA THR A 509 3.61 21.86 28.35
C THR A 509 4.01 22.40 29.72
N VAL A 510 3.04 22.53 30.64
CA VAL A 510 3.28 22.95 32.04
C VAL A 510 4.33 22.07 32.77
N ASN A 511 4.54 20.84 32.29
CA ASN A 511 5.52 19.90 32.86
C ASN A 511 6.87 19.91 32.12
N GLY A 512 7.13 20.91 31.27
CA GLY A 512 8.39 21.06 30.53
C GLY A 512 8.58 20.07 29.37
N LYS A 513 7.54 19.34 28.93
CA LYS A 513 7.59 18.46 27.76
C LYS A 513 7.14 19.22 26.52
N LEU A 514 7.62 18.81 25.35
CA LEU A 514 7.19 19.35 24.06
C LEU A 514 5.66 19.26 23.92
N ASP A 515 5.02 20.38 23.64
CA ASP A 515 3.59 20.41 23.28
C ASP A 515 3.44 20.28 21.77
N LYS A 516 3.25 19.02 21.32
CA LYS A 516 3.11 18.70 19.88
C LYS A 516 1.88 19.37 19.25
N ARG A 517 0.84 19.68 20.04
CA ARG A 517 -0.40 20.32 19.54
C ARG A 517 -0.24 21.82 19.31
N ALA A 518 0.66 22.43 20.03
CA ALA A 518 0.96 23.85 19.89
C ALA A 518 1.96 24.16 18.76
N LEU A 519 2.55 23.13 18.13
CA LEU A 519 3.42 23.33 16.98
C LEU A 519 2.59 23.83 15.78
N PRO A 520 3.01 24.91 15.09
CA PRO A 520 2.30 25.46 13.96
C PRO A 520 2.25 24.47 12.78
N ALA A 521 1.18 24.52 11.99
CA ALA A 521 1.14 23.81 10.72
C ALA A 521 2.18 24.43 9.77
N PRO A 522 2.92 23.60 9.00
CA PRO A 522 3.86 24.12 8.04
C PRO A 522 3.14 24.86 6.91
N GLU A 523 3.68 26.02 6.50
CA GLU A 523 3.29 26.62 5.23
C GLU A 523 4.10 25.91 4.13
N TYR A 524 3.45 25.10 3.32
CA TYR A 524 4.09 24.48 2.16
C TYR A 524 4.27 25.54 1.07
N ARG A 525 5.35 26.31 1.17
CA ARG A 525 5.77 27.28 0.14
C ARG A 525 7.11 26.84 -0.40
N SER A 526 7.27 26.85 -1.71
CA SER A 526 8.61 26.84 -2.31
C SER A 526 9.26 28.19 -2.03
N VAL A 527 10.21 28.20 -1.11
CA VAL A 527 11.06 29.38 -0.85
C VAL A 527 12.30 29.21 -1.68
N GLY A 528 12.49 30.10 -2.69
CA GLY A 528 13.78 30.22 -3.37
C GLY A 528 13.78 30.10 -4.90
N THR A 529 12.70 29.71 -5.55
CA THR A 529 12.56 29.87 -7.00
C THR A 529 11.79 31.15 -7.28
N ASP A 530 12.36 32.07 -8.05
CA ASP A 530 11.62 33.20 -8.60
C ASP A 530 10.39 32.64 -9.32
N TYR A 531 9.17 33.00 -8.87
CA TYR A 531 7.95 32.58 -9.50
C TYR A 531 8.00 32.87 -10.99
N ARG A 532 8.15 31.84 -11.79
CA ARG A 532 8.01 31.90 -13.24
C ARG A 532 6.59 31.54 -13.64
N ALA A 533 5.88 32.51 -14.19
CA ALA A 533 4.50 32.31 -14.63
C ALA A 533 4.43 31.33 -15.82
N PRO A 534 3.33 30.54 -15.94
CA PRO A 534 3.10 29.67 -17.08
C PRO A 534 3.08 30.47 -18.40
N SER A 535 3.85 30.02 -19.40
CA SER A 535 4.03 30.72 -20.68
C SER A 535 3.23 30.11 -21.85
N GLY A 536 2.73 28.89 -21.69
CA GLY A 536 1.98 28.16 -22.71
C GLY A 536 0.65 27.61 -22.22
N PRO A 537 -0.24 27.19 -23.16
CA PRO A 537 -1.55 26.63 -22.76
C PRO A 537 -1.43 25.38 -21.90
N VAL A 538 -0.47 24.50 -22.17
CA VAL A 538 -0.22 23.27 -21.39
C VAL A 538 0.31 23.60 -20.01
N GLU A 539 1.33 24.47 -19.91
CA GLU A 539 1.86 24.89 -18.62
C GLU A 539 0.79 25.58 -17.76
N LYS A 540 -0.09 26.41 -18.38
CA LYS A 540 -1.16 27.06 -17.64
C LYS A 540 -2.16 26.06 -17.06
N VAL A 541 -2.61 25.12 -17.88
CA VAL A 541 -3.54 24.05 -17.45
C VAL A 541 -2.91 23.21 -16.34
N LEU A 542 -1.65 22.80 -16.48
CA LEU A 542 -0.97 22.00 -15.46
C LEU A 542 -0.72 22.79 -14.18
N ALA A 543 -0.31 24.06 -14.27
CA ALA A 543 -0.10 24.91 -13.09
C ALA A 543 -1.39 25.15 -12.29
N ASP A 544 -2.50 25.40 -12.99
CA ASP A 544 -3.82 25.56 -12.37
C ASP A 544 -4.27 24.27 -11.70
N ILE A 545 -4.02 23.12 -12.34
CA ILE A 545 -4.35 21.80 -11.78
C ILE A 545 -3.46 21.47 -10.58
N TYR A 546 -2.15 21.75 -10.65
CA TYR A 546 -1.23 21.58 -9.51
C TYR A 546 -1.70 22.42 -8.33
N ALA A 547 -2.03 23.70 -8.56
CA ALA A 547 -2.52 24.58 -7.51
C ALA A 547 -3.80 24.05 -6.84
N GLN A 548 -4.76 23.61 -7.65
CA GLN A 548 -6.02 23.02 -7.15
C GLN A 548 -5.82 21.72 -6.36
N VAL A 549 -4.97 20.81 -6.88
CA VAL A 549 -4.72 19.51 -6.25
C VAL A 549 -3.92 19.66 -4.95
N LEU A 550 -2.94 20.56 -4.95
CA LEU A 550 -2.09 20.84 -3.79
C LEU A 550 -2.79 21.76 -2.75
N GLY A 551 -3.84 22.47 -3.15
CA GLY A 551 -4.56 23.42 -2.30
C GLY A 551 -3.74 24.67 -2.00
N VAL A 552 -2.95 25.14 -2.99
CA VAL A 552 -2.17 26.39 -2.94
C VAL A 552 -2.74 27.45 -3.89
N ASP A 553 -2.49 28.72 -3.65
CA ASP A 553 -3.05 29.82 -4.46
C ASP A 553 -2.56 29.79 -5.91
N ARG A 554 -1.30 29.40 -6.12
CA ARG A 554 -0.67 29.34 -7.45
C ARG A 554 0.59 28.47 -7.41
N VAL A 555 1.01 27.95 -8.57
CA VAL A 555 2.24 27.16 -8.75
C VAL A 555 3.06 27.76 -9.88
N GLY A 556 4.35 27.99 -9.65
CA GLY A 556 5.31 28.38 -10.69
C GLY A 556 5.73 27.17 -11.53
N VAL A 557 6.13 27.43 -12.80
CA VAL A 557 6.41 26.32 -13.72
C VAL A 557 7.67 25.53 -13.40
N ASP A 558 8.58 26.07 -12.60
CA ASP A 558 9.82 25.43 -12.16
C ASP A 558 9.74 24.89 -10.72
N GLU A 559 8.58 25.01 -10.08
CA GLU A 559 8.35 24.49 -8.74
C GLU A 559 8.05 23.00 -8.81
N SER A 560 8.75 22.21 -7.99
CA SER A 560 8.52 20.77 -7.92
C SER A 560 7.18 20.46 -7.25
N PHE A 561 6.38 19.59 -7.89
CA PHE A 561 5.13 19.07 -7.35
C PHE A 561 5.28 18.49 -5.94
N PHE A 562 6.38 17.75 -5.72
CA PHE A 562 6.64 17.08 -4.45
C PHE A 562 7.12 18.07 -3.37
N ASP A 563 7.87 19.11 -3.76
CA ASP A 563 8.30 20.16 -2.83
C ASP A 563 7.12 21.00 -2.33
N LEU A 564 6.11 21.18 -3.17
CA LEU A 564 4.84 21.82 -2.81
C LEU A 564 3.90 20.91 -1.99
N GLY A 565 4.36 19.72 -1.62
CA GLY A 565 3.61 18.77 -0.81
C GLY A 565 2.76 17.79 -1.62
N GLY A 566 3.04 17.64 -2.90
CA GLY A 566 2.47 16.59 -3.75
C GLY A 566 2.97 15.21 -3.35
N ASP A 567 2.18 14.20 -3.64
CA ASP A 567 2.49 12.79 -3.43
C ASP A 567 1.98 11.91 -4.56
N SER A 568 2.18 10.59 -4.44
CA SER A 568 1.75 9.63 -5.46
C SER A 568 0.25 9.64 -5.70
N ILE A 569 -0.56 9.90 -4.68
CA ILE A 569 -2.03 9.93 -4.77
C ILE A 569 -2.47 11.21 -5.47
N LEU A 570 -1.90 12.34 -5.07
CA LEU A 570 -2.18 13.63 -5.65
C LEU A 570 -1.70 13.71 -7.11
N SER A 571 -0.58 13.05 -7.47
CA SER A 571 -0.13 12.97 -8.87
C SER A 571 -1.13 12.28 -9.78
N MET A 572 -1.86 11.26 -9.30
CA MET A 572 -2.93 10.61 -10.06
C MET A 572 -4.13 11.55 -10.28
N GLN A 573 -4.48 12.37 -9.27
CA GLN A 573 -5.52 13.38 -9.43
C GLN A 573 -5.12 14.43 -10.47
N VAL A 574 -3.84 14.84 -10.49
CA VAL A 574 -3.31 15.73 -11.52
C VAL A 574 -3.49 15.12 -12.91
N VAL A 575 -3.09 13.86 -13.10
CA VAL A 575 -3.23 13.17 -14.40
C VAL A 575 -4.67 13.07 -14.84
N SER A 576 -5.58 12.73 -13.94
CA SER A 576 -7.02 12.65 -14.22
C SER A 576 -7.58 14.00 -14.66
N ARG A 577 -7.26 15.08 -13.95
CA ARG A 577 -7.71 16.44 -14.27
C ARG A 577 -7.04 16.99 -15.54
N ALA A 578 -5.75 16.71 -15.76
CA ALA A 578 -5.02 17.09 -16.96
C ALA A 578 -5.65 16.43 -18.20
N ARG A 579 -5.99 15.14 -18.11
CA ARG A 579 -6.68 14.41 -19.18
C ARG A 579 -8.05 15.04 -19.48
N ALA A 580 -8.82 15.39 -18.47
CA ALA A 580 -10.10 16.06 -18.62
C ALA A 580 -9.96 17.45 -19.30
N ALA A 581 -8.84 18.12 -19.09
CA ALA A 581 -8.48 19.40 -19.73
C ALA A 581 -7.81 19.23 -21.12
N GLY A 582 -7.73 18.00 -21.66
CA GLY A 582 -7.14 17.69 -22.96
C GLY A 582 -5.62 17.59 -22.96
N VAL A 583 -4.98 17.56 -21.78
CA VAL A 583 -3.54 17.37 -21.61
C VAL A 583 -3.30 15.94 -21.18
N HIS A 584 -2.58 15.16 -21.98
CA HIS A 584 -2.28 13.76 -21.69
C HIS A 584 -0.86 13.65 -21.14
N CYS A 585 -0.74 13.32 -19.87
CA CYS A 585 0.48 12.90 -19.20
C CYS A 585 0.19 11.65 -18.38
N ARG A 586 1.22 10.96 -17.94
CA ARG A 586 1.13 9.78 -17.08
C ARG A 586 1.60 10.11 -15.68
N PRO A 587 1.18 9.37 -14.63
CA PRO A 587 1.70 9.57 -13.27
C PRO A 587 3.23 9.56 -13.22
N ARG A 588 3.86 8.66 -13.97
CA ARG A 588 5.32 8.60 -14.10
C ARG A 588 5.95 9.90 -14.58
N ASP A 589 5.30 10.60 -15.51
CA ASP A 589 5.84 11.85 -16.07
C ASP A 589 5.93 12.92 -14.97
N ILE A 590 4.98 12.94 -14.02
CA ILE A 590 5.02 13.83 -12.85
C ILE A 590 6.15 13.42 -11.88
N PHE A 591 6.40 12.12 -11.71
CA PHE A 591 7.49 11.64 -10.86
C PHE A 591 8.88 11.98 -11.42
N VAL A 592 9.06 11.86 -12.73
CA VAL A 592 10.36 12.09 -13.38
C VAL A 592 10.63 13.59 -13.54
N GLU A 593 9.66 14.32 -14.07
CA GLU A 593 9.82 15.72 -14.45
C GLU A 593 9.50 16.69 -13.30
N GLN A 594 8.72 16.27 -12.33
CA GLN A 594 8.35 16.94 -11.09
C GLN A 594 7.74 18.34 -11.23
N THR A 595 8.18 19.12 -12.20
CA THR A 595 7.79 20.51 -12.41
C THR A 595 6.73 20.65 -13.51
N VAL A 596 5.97 21.72 -13.46
CA VAL A 596 4.98 22.04 -14.53
C VAL A 596 5.66 22.15 -15.89
N SER A 597 6.83 22.79 -15.96
CA SER A 597 7.57 22.93 -17.22
C SER A 597 8.09 21.60 -17.76
N GLY A 598 8.61 20.74 -16.88
CA GLY A 598 9.08 19.40 -17.26
C GLY A 598 7.93 18.53 -17.76
N VAL A 599 6.84 18.45 -17.00
CA VAL A 599 5.65 17.67 -17.40
C VAL A 599 5.03 18.21 -18.70
N ALA A 600 4.97 19.53 -18.87
CA ALA A 600 4.47 20.14 -20.11
C ALA A 600 5.31 19.79 -21.34
N ALA A 601 6.63 19.56 -21.17
CA ALA A 601 7.52 19.18 -22.27
C ALA A 601 7.29 17.74 -22.77
N VAL A 602 6.82 16.84 -21.90
CA VAL A 602 6.55 15.44 -22.24
C VAL A 602 5.07 15.14 -22.45
N ALA A 603 4.18 16.04 -22.02
CA ALA A 603 2.75 15.91 -22.20
C ALA A 603 2.34 16.08 -23.68
N SER A 604 1.33 15.33 -24.10
CA SER A 604 0.73 15.46 -25.42
C SER A 604 -0.64 16.16 -25.31
N LEU A 605 -0.89 17.10 -26.24
CA LEU A 605 -2.23 17.65 -26.40
C LEU A 605 -3.09 16.70 -27.22
N SER A 606 -4.36 16.55 -26.86
CA SER A 606 -5.32 15.93 -27.77
C SER A 606 -5.30 16.70 -29.09
N ASP A 607 -4.82 16.04 -30.16
CA ASP A 607 -5.03 16.56 -31.50
C ASP A 607 -6.54 16.82 -31.64
N GLY A 608 -6.93 18.08 -31.93
CA GLY A 608 -8.32 18.53 -32.00
C GLY A 608 -9.10 17.91 -33.16
N ARG A 609 -8.98 16.61 -33.36
CA ARG A 609 -10.01 15.84 -34.04
C ARG A 609 -11.21 15.88 -33.11
N ALA A 610 -12.20 16.68 -33.46
CA ALA A 610 -13.53 16.63 -32.90
C ALA A 610 -13.95 15.17 -32.75
N GLY A 611 -13.67 14.60 -31.61
CA GLY A 611 -14.21 13.32 -31.19
C GLY A 611 -15.72 13.52 -31.27
N ILE A 612 -16.44 12.58 -31.85
CA ILE A 612 -17.90 12.50 -31.81
C ILE A 612 -18.26 12.80 -30.36
N VAL A 613 -19.05 13.88 -30.16
CA VAL A 613 -19.54 14.23 -28.81
C VAL A 613 -20.29 13.01 -28.31
N ASP A 614 -19.72 12.33 -27.28
CA ASP A 614 -20.31 11.15 -26.65
C ASP A 614 -21.21 11.65 -25.52
N ASP A 615 -22.44 12.06 -25.89
CA ASP A 615 -23.47 12.54 -24.95
C ASP A 615 -24.21 11.41 -24.24
N GLY A 616 -23.92 10.15 -24.61
CA GLY A 616 -24.52 8.96 -24.05
C GLY A 616 -26.01 8.78 -24.35
N ILE A 617 -26.56 9.55 -25.26
CA ILE A 617 -27.98 9.50 -25.68
C ILE A 617 -28.20 8.36 -26.68
N GLY A 618 -29.35 7.70 -26.61
CA GLY A 618 -29.74 6.67 -27.56
C GLY A 618 -29.80 5.25 -26.91
N PRO A 619 -29.85 4.20 -27.76
CA PRO A 619 -29.98 2.84 -27.30
C PRO A 619 -28.69 2.36 -26.59
N VAL A 620 -28.89 1.60 -25.51
CA VAL A 620 -27.81 1.02 -24.69
C VAL A 620 -27.86 -0.48 -24.82
N LEU A 621 -26.73 -1.12 -25.05
CA LEU A 621 -26.66 -2.58 -25.02
C LEU A 621 -26.63 -3.09 -23.57
N ALA A 622 -27.43 -4.13 -23.28
CA ALA A 622 -27.41 -4.73 -21.96
C ALA A 622 -26.06 -5.41 -21.71
N THR A 623 -25.42 -5.02 -20.61
CA THR A 623 -24.19 -5.64 -20.13
C THR A 623 -24.48 -6.91 -19.35
N PRO A 624 -23.49 -7.77 -19.06
CA PRO A 624 -23.69 -8.99 -18.28
C PRO A 624 -24.39 -8.77 -16.94
N ILE A 625 -24.08 -7.68 -16.23
CA ILE A 625 -24.72 -7.38 -14.94
C ILE A 625 -26.20 -6.98 -15.09
N ILE A 626 -26.55 -6.34 -16.19
CA ILE A 626 -27.96 -6.02 -16.51
C ILE A 626 -28.74 -7.30 -16.84
N HIS A 627 -28.15 -8.22 -17.59
CA HIS A 627 -28.75 -9.54 -17.82
C HIS A 627 -28.89 -10.36 -16.54
N TRP A 628 -27.92 -10.26 -15.63
CA TRP A 628 -28.03 -10.88 -14.31
C TRP A 628 -29.21 -10.29 -13.53
N LEU A 629 -29.35 -8.97 -13.48
CA LEU A 629 -30.45 -8.32 -12.77
C LEU A 629 -31.82 -8.71 -13.36
N GLN A 630 -31.93 -8.90 -14.69
CA GLN A 630 -33.14 -9.39 -15.34
C GLN A 630 -33.53 -10.80 -14.87
N GLY A 631 -32.53 -11.62 -14.51
CA GLY A 631 -32.74 -12.99 -14.02
C GLY A 631 -33.06 -13.09 -12.51
N VAL A 632 -32.97 -11.98 -11.78
CA VAL A 632 -33.27 -11.97 -10.33
C VAL A 632 -34.78 -12.11 -10.12
N PRO A 633 -35.25 -13.12 -9.37
CA PRO A 633 -36.67 -13.29 -9.11
C PRO A 633 -37.18 -12.24 -8.14
N GLY A 634 -38.26 -11.56 -8.51
CA GLY A 634 -38.93 -10.54 -7.69
C GLY A 634 -38.89 -9.13 -8.30
N PRO A 635 -39.48 -8.14 -7.60
CA PRO A 635 -39.55 -6.78 -8.10
C PRO A 635 -38.13 -6.12 -7.95
N VAL A 636 -37.58 -5.71 -9.09
CA VAL A 636 -36.27 -5.03 -9.15
C VAL A 636 -36.38 -3.50 -9.22
N ASP A 637 -37.60 -2.96 -9.34
CA ASP A 637 -37.87 -1.51 -9.55
C ASP A 637 -37.34 -0.63 -8.41
N GLN A 638 -37.12 -1.19 -7.23
CA GLN A 638 -36.64 -0.48 -6.04
C GLN A 638 -35.20 -0.87 -5.67
N PHE A 639 -34.48 -1.57 -6.53
CA PHE A 639 -33.09 -1.93 -6.31
C PHE A 639 -32.20 -0.68 -6.43
N ASN A 640 -31.84 -0.09 -5.31
CA ASN A 640 -31.23 1.23 -5.27
C ASN A 640 -30.05 1.32 -4.28
N GLN A 641 -29.28 2.39 -4.46
CA GLN A 641 -28.33 2.89 -3.47
C GLN A 641 -28.84 4.23 -2.93
N THR A 642 -28.62 4.50 -1.65
CA THR A 642 -29.08 5.70 -0.97
C THR A 642 -27.96 6.38 -0.24
N ILE A 643 -27.86 7.72 -0.34
CA ILE A 643 -26.95 8.54 0.43
C ILE A 643 -27.72 9.69 1.09
N VAL A 644 -27.31 10.08 2.28
CA VAL A 644 -27.83 11.27 2.98
C VAL A 644 -26.73 12.31 3.08
N LEU A 645 -27.02 13.50 2.62
CA LEU A 645 -26.09 14.62 2.56
C LEU A 645 -26.55 15.73 3.52
N GLN A 646 -25.59 16.42 4.12
CA GLN A 646 -25.83 17.63 4.90
C GLN A 646 -25.57 18.86 4.02
N ALA A 647 -26.61 19.61 3.70
CA ALA A 647 -26.46 20.81 2.90
C ALA A 647 -25.93 22.01 3.72
N PRO A 648 -25.20 22.95 3.10
CA PRO A 648 -24.77 24.20 3.71
C PRO A 648 -25.91 25.07 4.25
N VAL A 649 -25.57 26.05 5.08
CA VAL A 649 -26.55 27.04 5.59
C VAL A 649 -27.03 27.89 4.41
N GLY A 650 -28.37 28.13 4.37
CA GLY A 650 -29.00 28.99 3.36
C GLY A 650 -29.46 28.28 2.08
N VAL A 651 -29.21 26.96 1.93
CA VAL A 651 -29.75 26.18 0.79
C VAL A 651 -31.27 26.15 0.84
N THR A 652 -31.89 26.50 -0.28
CA THR A 652 -33.34 26.45 -0.49
C THR A 652 -33.77 25.23 -1.31
N GLU A 653 -35.07 24.95 -1.36
CA GLU A 653 -35.61 23.91 -2.23
C GLU A 653 -35.29 24.18 -3.72
N ASP A 654 -35.39 25.43 -4.16
CA ASP A 654 -35.10 25.79 -5.54
C ASP A 654 -33.63 25.58 -5.90
N ASP A 655 -32.71 25.84 -4.98
CA ASP A 655 -31.28 25.54 -5.15
C ASP A 655 -31.06 24.04 -5.36
N VAL A 656 -31.72 23.21 -4.54
CA VAL A 656 -31.64 21.74 -4.66
C VAL A 656 -32.17 21.29 -6.02
N VAL A 657 -33.28 21.85 -6.50
CA VAL A 657 -33.83 21.53 -7.82
C VAL A 657 -32.86 21.89 -8.95
N VAL A 658 -32.23 23.07 -8.90
CA VAL A 658 -31.24 23.49 -9.91
C VAL A 658 -30.06 22.54 -9.95
N ILE A 659 -29.52 22.13 -8.81
CA ILE A 659 -28.38 21.24 -8.72
C ILE A 659 -28.74 19.83 -9.21
N LEU A 660 -29.90 19.30 -8.78
CA LEU A 660 -30.37 18.00 -9.25
C LEU A 660 -30.62 17.98 -10.75
N GLN A 661 -31.14 19.07 -11.34
CA GLN A 661 -31.33 19.19 -12.79
C GLN A 661 -29.99 19.14 -13.51
N ALA A 662 -28.98 19.84 -13.00
CA ALA A 662 -27.64 19.80 -13.56
C ALA A 662 -27.05 18.38 -13.57
N LEU A 663 -27.23 17.62 -12.49
CA LEU A 663 -26.82 16.21 -12.45
C LEU A 663 -27.59 15.33 -13.44
N LEU A 664 -28.92 15.49 -13.52
CA LEU A 664 -29.77 14.76 -14.44
C LEU A 664 -29.39 15.02 -15.92
N ASP A 665 -29.08 16.27 -16.24
CA ASP A 665 -28.71 16.67 -17.62
C ASP A 665 -27.29 16.18 -17.96
N ARG A 666 -26.39 16.16 -16.98
CA ARG A 666 -25.00 15.77 -17.15
C ARG A 666 -24.79 14.25 -17.24
N HIS A 667 -25.43 13.49 -16.36
CA HIS A 667 -25.24 12.04 -16.25
C HIS A 667 -26.33 11.27 -16.99
N ALA A 668 -26.01 10.81 -18.18
CA ALA A 668 -26.93 10.16 -19.10
C ALA A 668 -27.66 8.96 -18.48
N THR A 669 -26.97 8.15 -17.66
CA THR A 669 -27.56 6.97 -16.98
C THR A 669 -28.65 7.33 -15.98
N LEU A 670 -28.68 8.54 -15.42
CA LEU A 670 -29.75 8.98 -14.52
C LEU A 670 -31.09 9.18 -15.26
N ARG A 671 -31.07 9.18 -16.59
CA ARG A 671 -32.26 9.27 -17.46
C ARG A 671 -32.60 7.95 -18.14
N LEU A 672 -31.81 6.87 -17.89
CA LEU A 672 -31.96 5.56 -18.54
C LEU A 672 -33.38 5.00 -18.35
N ARG A 673 -33.98 4.53 -19.43
CA ARG A 673 -35.24 3.77 -19.45
C ARG A 673 -34.94 2.30 -19.73
N ALA A 674 -35.58 1.43 -18.97
CA ALA A 674 -35.44 -0.01 -19.09
C ALA A 674 -36.84 -0.62 -19.29
N GLU A 675 -37.31 -0.64 -20.54
CA GLU A 675 -38.63 -1.15 -20.89
C GLU A 675 -38.58 -2.65 -21.15
N SER A 676 -39.64 -3.38 -20.78
CA SER A 676 -39.77 -4.80 -21.11
C SER A 676 -39.85 -4.97 -22.63
N GLY A 677 -38.88 -5.68 -23.22
CA GLY A 677 -38.81 -5.94 -24.66
C GLY A 677 -39.83 -6.98 -25.10
N ASP A 678 -39.85 -7.20 -26.42
CA ASP A 678 -40.76 -8.16 -27.08
C ASP A 678 -40.56 -9.61 -26.64
N ALA A 679 -41.25 -10.56 -27.24
CA ALA A 679 -41.36 -12.00 -26.91
C ALA A 679 -40.03 -12.78 -26.61
N SER A 680 -38.86 -12.14 -26.73
CA SER A 680 -37.55 -12.66 -26.36
C SER A 680 -37.16 -12.42 -24.87
N GLY A 681 -37.96 -11.66 -24.10
CA GLY A 681 -37.84 -11.54 -22.65
C GLY A 681 -36.72 -10.59 -22.14
N GLY A 682 -36.05 -9.85 -22.99
CA GLY A 682 -34.99 -8.89 -22.61
C GLY A 682 -35.52 -7.48 -22.34
N TRP A 683 -34.73 -6.63 -21.66
CA TRP A 683 -35.03 -5.19 -21.54
C TRP A 683 -34.50 -4.43 -22.75
N SER A 684 -35.33 -3.49 -23.25
CA SER A 684 -34.90 -2.45 -24.17
C SER A 684 -34.39 -1.26 -23.33
N LEU A 685 -33.14 -0.91 -23.49
CA LEU A 685 -32.50 0.17 -22.73
C LEU A 685 -32.30 1.38 -23.66
N LEU A 686 -32.78 2.53 -23.21
CA LEU A 686 -32.73 3.78 -23.96
C LEU A 686 -32.41 4.95 -23.02
N VAL A 687 -31.42 5.76 -23.38
CA VAL A 687 -31.16 7.06 -22.73
C VAL A 687 -31.81 8.17 -23.59
N PRO A 688 -32.82 8.85 -23.05
CA PRO A 688 -33.46 9.96 -23.74
C PRO A 688 -32.59 11.24 -23.68
N ASP A 689 -33.00 12.26 -24.49
CA ASP A 689 -32.36 13.57 -24.56
C ASP A 689 -32.30 14.26 -23.16
N THR A 690 -31.36 15.17 -22.98
CA THR A 690 -31.28 16.07 -21.81
C THR A 690 -32.58 16.89 -21.67
N GLY A 691 -32.94 17.20 -20.40
CA GLY A 691 -34.18 17.89 -20.08
C GLY A 691 -35.46 17.05 -20.11
N THR A 692 -35.39 15.75 -20.45
CA THR A 692 -36.57 14.86 -20.41
C THR A 692 -37.00 14.45 -19.04
N VAL A 693 -36.13 14.52 -18.05
CA VAL A 693 -36.42 14.24 -16.63
C VAL A 693 -36.37 15.57 -15.87
N ASP A 694 -37.48 15.93 -15.23
CA ASP A 694 -37.61 17.13 -14.40
C ASP A 694 -37.16 16.84 -12.96
N ALA A 695 -36.16 17.56 -12.47
CA ALA A 695 -35.65 17.41 -11.13
C ALA A 695 -36.67 17.70 -10.04
N ARG A 696 -37.61 18.64 -10.28
CA ARG A 696 -38.69 18.96 -9.35
C ARG A 696 -39.65 17.77 -9.17
N ALA A 697 -39.87 17.00 -10.21
CA ALA A 697 -40.66 15.77 -10.14
C ALA A 697 -39.92 14.65 -9.37
N CYS A 698 -38.59 14.68 -9.29
CA CYS A 698 -37.79 13.73 -8.53
C CYS A 698 -37.72 14.09 -7.04
N LEU A 699 -37.91 15.36 -6.67
CA LEU A 699 -37.77 15.88 -5.32
C LEU A 699 -39.08 15.79 -4.51
N ARG A 700 -38.95 15.44 -3.24
CA ARG A 700 -40.02 15.51 -2.23
C ARG A 700 -39.51 16.31 -1.06
N VAL A 701 -40.32 17.25 -0.54
CA VAL A 701 -40.02 17.95 0.71
C VAL A 701 -40.73 17.21 1.86
N ALA A 702 -40.01 16.98 2.95
CA ALA A 702 -40.50 16.33 4.16
C ALA A 702 -40.12 17.12 5.40
N GLU A 703 -40.85 16.92 6.50
CA GLU A 703 -40.53 17.54 7.80
C GLU A 703 -39.34 16.82 8.49
N SER A 704 -39.13 15.55 8.21
CA SER A 704 -38.01 14.76 8.75
C SER A 704 -37.67 13.56 7.86
N LEU A 705 -36.45 13.06 7.93
CA LEU A 705 -36.05 11.79 7.29
C LEU A 705 -36.48 10.61 8.15
N SER A 706 -37.77 10.24 8.09
CA SER A 706 -38.27 9.03 8.71
C SER A 706 -38.17 7.84 7.75
N ASP A 707 -38.16 6.61 8.30
CA ASP A 707 -38.20 5.38 7.50
C ASP A 707 -39.39 5.36 6.54
N ALA A 708 -40.53 5.87 6.96
CA ALA A 708 -41.72 5.97 6.12
C ALA A 708 -41.50 6.87 4.90
N GLU A 709 -40.84 8.03 5.08
CA GLU A 709 -40.51 8.95 3.99
C GLU A 709 -39.48 8.34 3.05
N LEU A 710 -38.45 7.66 3.57
CA LEU A 710 -37.46 6.97 2.75
C LEU A 710 -38.07 5.83 1.93
N VAL A 711 -38.97 5.04 2.54
CA VAL A 711 -39.71 3.98 1.83
C VAL A 711 -40.62 4.59 0.75
N ALA A 712 -41.34 5.68 1.05
CA ALA A 712 -42.18 6.37 0.10
C ALA A 712 -41.39 6.96 -1.07
N ALA A 713 -40.22 7.51 -0.82
CA ALA A 713 -39.32 8.03 -1.86
C ALA A 713 -38.75 6.89 -2.73
N ARG A 714 -38.31 5.80 -2.13
CA ARG A 714 -37.81 4.63 -2.85
C ARG A 714 -38.88 4.00 -3.75
N SER A 715 -40.14 3.97 -3.32
CA SER A 715 -41.24 3.41 -4.12
C SER A 715 -41.57 4.22 -5.38
N ARG A 716 -40.97 5.41 -5.54
CA ARG A 716 -41.12 6.25 -6.75
C ARG A 716 -40.12 5.88 -7.83
N LEU A 717 -39.09 5.10 -7.52
CA LEU A 717 -38.16 4.59 -8.52
C LEU A 717 -38.92 3.68 -9.50
N ASN A 718 -38.73 3.91 -10.76
CA ASN A 718 -39.36 3.16 -11.85
C ASN A 718 -38.45 3.21 -13.10
N PRO A 719 -37.55 2.26 -13.28
CA PRO A 719 -36.65 2.21 -14.42
C PRO A 719 -37.37 2.19 -15.78
N ALA A 720 -38.55 1.56 -15.85
CA ALA A 720 -39.32 1.51 -17.10
C ALA A 720 -39.84 2.87 -17.51
N ALA A 721 -40.23 3.72 -16.55
CA ALA A 721 -40.65 5.10 -16.79
C ALA A 721 -39.46 6.09 -16.89
N GLY A 722 -38.23 5.65 -16.65
CA GLY A 722 -37.02 6.48 -16.60
C GLY A 722 -36.85 7.23 -15.27
N ALA A 723 -37.60 6.87 -14.23
CA ALA A 723 -37.44 7.43 -12.89
C ALA A 723 -36.30 6.70 -12.16
N GLN A 724 -35.06 7.03 -12.49
CA GLN A 724 -33.83 6.45 -11.90
C GLN A 724 -33.43 7.14 -10.60
N LEU A 725 -33.90 8.37 -10.33
CA LEU A 725 -33.57 9.19 -9.18
C LEU A 725 -34.82 9.59 -8.43
N SER A 726 -34.79 9.48 -7.11
CA SER A 726 -35.75 10.05 -6.16
C SER A 726 -35.02 10.73 -5.03
N ALA A 727 -35.46 11.91 -4.60
CA ALA A 727 -34.82 12.69 -3.56
C ALA A 727 -35.81 13.14 -2.48
N VAL A 728 -35.32 13.25 -1.23
CA VAL A 728 -36.05 13.84 -0.12
C VAL A 728 -35.25 15.00 0.44
N TRP A 729 -35.85 16.18 0.49
CA TRP A 729 -35.30 17.38 1.11
C TRP A 729 -36.02 17.70 2.42
N VAL A 730 -35.23 17.91 3.47
CA VAL A 730 -35.70 18.33 4.79
C VAL A 730 -35.11 19.71 5.13
N PRO A 731 -35.88 20.78 4.93
CA PRO A 731 -35.39 22.17 5.10
C PRO A 731 -34.83 22.47 6.50
N ASP A 732 -35.52 22.04 7.56
CA ASP A 732 -35.16 22.35 8.94
C ASP A 732 -33.80 21.73 9.36
N SER A 733 -33.57 20.48 9.04
CA SER A 733 -32.30 19.79 9.30
C SER A 733 -31.28 19.96 8.16
N ARG A 734 -31.68 20.52 7.02
CA ARG A 734 -30.87 20.68 5.81
C ARG A 734 -30.29 19.36 5.31
N GLN A 735 -31.07 18.31 5.41
CA GLN A 735 -30.70 16.98 4.96
C GLN A 735 -31.30 16.72 3.57
N LEU A 736 -30.47 16.23 2.66
CA LEU A 736 -30.87 15.79 1.33
C LEU A 736 -30.57 14.29 1.22
N ALA A 737 -31.61 13.45 1.13
CA ALA A 737 -31.46 12.05 0.81
C ALA A 737 -31.62 11.83 -0.69
N LEU A 738 -30.64 11.22 -1.31
CA LEU A 738 -30.65 10.81 -2.73
C LEU A 738 -30.76 9.30 -2.82
N MET A 739 -31.75 8.82 -3.57
CA MET A 739 -31.99 7.41 -3.86
C MET A 739 -31.91 7.23 -5.36
N ILE A 740 -30.96 6.42 -5.82
CA ILE A 740 -30.74 6.21 -7.24
C ILE A 740 -30.77 4.71 -7.52
N HIS A 741 -31.53 4.33 -8.57
CA HIS A 741 -31.61 2.92 -8.97
C HIS A 741 -30.23 2.40 -9.38
N HIS A 742 -29.92 1.17 -8.98
CA HIS A 742 -28.58 0.59 -9.19
C HIS A 742 -28.25 0.30 -10.67
N LEU A 743 -29.21 0.42 -11.60
CA LEU A 743 -28.94 0.47 -13.05
C LEU A 743 -28.20 1.73 -13.48
N ALA A 744 -28.33 2.82 -12.72
CA ALA A 744 -27.78 4.14 -13.09
C ALA A 744 -26.49 4.49 -12.33
N VAL A 745 -26.25 3.85 -11.17
CA VAL A 745 -25.12 4.15 -10.28
C VAL A 745 -24.51 2.89 -9.66
N ASP A 746 -23.22 3.00 -9.34
CA ASP A 746 -22.46 2.08 -8.52
C ASP A 746 -21.65 2.86 -7.46
N GLY A 747 -20.80 2.18 -6.69
CA GLY A 747 -20.00 2.83 -5.64
C GLY A 747 -19.03 3.89 -6.16
N VAL A 748 -18.54 3.78 -7.40
CA VAL A 748 -17.66 4.77 -8.04
C VAL A 748 -18.47 5.98 -8.51
N SER A 749 -19.65 5.73 -9.06
CA SER A 749 -20.56 6.78 -9.56
C SER A 749 -20.89 7.80 -8.47
N TRP A 750 -21.02 7.37 -7.20
CA TRP A 750 -21.30 8.29 -6.08
C TRP A 750 -20.20 9.33 -5.87
N ARG A 751 -18.94 8.98 -6.04
CA ARG A 751 -17.83 9.93 -5.91
C ARG A 751 -17.92 11.02 -6.96
N ILE A 752 -18.22 10.64 -8.20
CA ILE A 752 -18.40 11.57 -9.33
C ILE A 752 -19.62 12.46 -9.09
N LEU A 753 -20.76 11.88 -8.69
CA LEU A 753 -21.98 12.63 -8.44
C LEU A 753 -21.82 13.63 -7.29
N LEU A 754 -21.09 13.27 -6.21
CA LEU A 754 -20.83 14.15 -5.08
C LEU A 754 -19.88 15.30 -5.46
N GLU A 755 -18.85 15.02 -6.27
CA GLU A 755 -17.96 16.05 -6.80
C GLU A 755 -18.72 17.03 -7.70
N ASP A 756 -19.52 16.53 -8.65
CA ASP A 756 -20.33 17.35 -9.53
C ASP A 756 -21.40 18.13 -8.76
N LEU A 757 -22.00 17.57 -7.71
CA LEU A 757 -22.94 18.26 -6.81
C LEU A 757 -22.26 19.45 -6.11
N ASN A 758 -21.05 19.27 -5.61
CA ASN A 758 -20.27 20.34 -4.98
C ASN A 758 -19.89 21.43 -5.98
N ILE A 759 -19.49 21.05 -7.21
CA ILE A 759 -19.18 22.00 -8.29
C ILE A 759 -20.45 22.79 -8.64
N ALA A 760 -21.58 22.11 -8.87
CA ALA A 760 -22.86 22.75 -9.17
C ALA A 760 -23.29 23.74 -8.08
N TRP A 761 -23.15 23.34 -6.80
CA TRP A 761 -23.42 24.21 -5.67
C TRP A 761 -22.53 25.46 -5.66
N ALA A 762 -21.21 25.28 -5.80
CA ALA A 762 -20.26 26.39 -5.75
C ALA A 762 -20.53 27.41 -6.88
N GLN A 763 -20.80 26.94 -8.08
CA GLN A 763 -21.13 27.81 -9.23
C GLN A 763 -22.47 28.51 -9.02
N HIS A 764 -23.52 27.78 -8.64
CA HIS A 764 -24.86 28.31 -8.42
C HIS A 764 -24.87 29.37 -7.28
N HIS A 765 -24.24 29.06 -6.15
CA HIS A 765 -24.12 29.97 -5.01
C HIS A 765 -23.29 31.22 -5.36
N GLY A 766 -22.30 31.07 -6.23
CA GLY A 766 -21.52 32.19 -6.79
C GLY A 766 -22.24 33.01 -7.85
N GLY A 767 -23.51 32.72 -8.16
CA GLY A 767 -24.30 33.39 -9.20
C GLY A 767 -23.85 33.08 -10.63
N GLN A 768 -23.12 31.98 -10.83
CA GLN A 768 -22.65 31.52 -12.15
C GLN A 768 -23.59 30.46 -12.72
N PRO A 769 -23.73 30.35 -14.03
CA PRO A 769 -24.44 29.23 -14.65
C PRO A 769 -23.74 27.91 -14.31
N VAL A 770 -24.52 26.90 -13.96
CA VAL A 770 -23.95 25.59 -13.64
C VAL A 770 -23.42 24.92 -14.89
N GLN A 771 -22.13 24.65 -14.94
CA GLN A 771 -21.43 23.95 -16.02
C GLN A 771 -20.56 22.84 -15.41
N LEU A 772 -21.05 21.62 -15.46
CA LEU A 772 -20.32 20.46 -14.96
C LEU A 772 -19.25 20.01 -15.98
N PRO A 773 -18.14 19.43 -15.52
CA PRO A 773 -17.06 18.96 -16.37
C PRO A 773 -17.55 18.00 -17.47
N ALA A 774 -16.93 18.01 -18.63
CA ALA A 774 -17.24 17.08 -19.71
C ALA A 774 -16.93 15.64 -19.26
N GLY A 775 -17.81 14.68 -19.59
CA GLY A 775 -17.61 13.27 -19.29
C GLY A 775 -16.56 12.61 -20.17
N GLY A 776 -16.07 11.47 -19.66
CA GLY A 776 -15.31 10.54 -20.48
C GLY A 776 -16.20 9.72 -21.42
N THR A 777 -15.85 8.44 -21.62
CA THR A 777 -16.67 7.51 -22.40
C THR A 777 -18.03 7.29 -21.74
N SER A 778 -19.13 7.47 -22.48
CA SER A 778 -20.47 7.21 -21.96
C SER A 778 -20.70 5.72 -21.69
N PHE A 779 -21.64 5.42 -20.80
CA PHE A 779 -22.03 4.03 -20.53
C PHE A 779 -22.53 3.32 -21.80
N ALA A 780 -23.27 4.02 -22.65
CA ALA A 780 -23.76 3.48 -23.91
C ALA A 780 -22.61 3.04 -24.84
N ARG A 781 -21.61 3.89 -24.99
CA ARG A 781 -20.41 3.58 -25.79
C ARG A 781 -19.55 2.48 -25.17
N TRP A 782 -19.37 2.51 -23.87
CA TRP A 782 -18.65 1.48 -23.15
C TRP A 782 -19.37 0.11 -23.27
N ALA A 783 -20.68 0.06 -23.12
CA ALA A 783 -21.47 -1.14 -23.29
C ALA A 783 -21.38 -1.72 -24.72
N ALA A 784 -21.40 -0.86 -25.74
CA ALA A 784 -21.20 -1.26 -27.12
C ALA A 784 -19.79 -1.83 -27.36
N HIS A 785 -18.78 -1.23 -26.78
CA HIS A 785 -17.40 -1.70 -26.90
C HIS A 785 -17.19 -3.03 -26.17
N SER A 786 -17.69 -3.18 -24.95
CA SER A 786 -17.57 -4.41 -24.15
C SER A 786 -18.29 -5.61 -24.78
N THR A 787 -19.41 -5.40 -25.48
CA THR A 787 -20.12 -6.46 -26.22
C THR A 787 -19.44 -6.83 -27.55
N SER A 788 -18.61 -5.95 -28.12
CA SER A 788 -17.84 -6.23 -29.34
C SER A 788 -16.60 -7.09 -29.07
N MET A 789 -16.09 -7.12 -27.83
CA MET A 789 -15.06 -8.08 -27.41
C MET A 789 -15.66 -9.48 -27.38
N ARG A 790 -15.36 -10.31 -28.37
CA ARG A 790 -15.83 -11.70 -28.49
C ARG A 790 -15.38 -12.52 -27.28
N VAL A 791 -16.21 -12.62 -26.26
CA VAL A 791 -16.10 -13.69 -25.26
C VAL A 791 -16.57 -14.99 -25.95
N PRO A 792 -15.80 -16.09 -25.94
CA PRO A 792 -16.24 -17.36 -26.55
C PRO A 792 -17.57 -17.80 -25.91
N ARG A 793 -18.54 -18.15 -26.73
CA ARG A 793 -19.90 -18.60 -26.36
C ARG A 793 -19.96 -19.76 -25.37
N THR A 794 -18.85 -20.41 -25.06
CA THR A 794 -18.75 -21.58 -24.16
C THR A 794 -18.84 -21.26 -22.67
N TRP A 795 -18.76 -20.00 -22.26
CA TRP A 795 -18.80 -19.62 -20.85
C TRP A 795 -20.23 -19.55 -20.28
N TRP A 796 -21.23 -19.27 -21.11
CA TRP A 796 -22.62 -19.06 -20.66
C TRP A 796 -23.49 -20.30 -20.67
N GLN A 797 -22.97 -21.46 -21.10
CA GLN A 797 -23.70 -22.76 -21.18
C GLN A 797 -23.37 -23.74 -20.06
N ARG A 798 -22.53 -23.37 -19.09
CA ARG A 798 -22.28 -24.24 -17.94
C ARG A 798 -23.36 -23.98 -16.87
N PRO A 799 -24.19 -24.98 -16.47
CA PRO A 799 -25.06 -24.83 -15.32
C PRO A 799 -24.19 -24.60 -14.06
N MET A 800 -24.56 -23.61 -13.26
CA MET A 800 -23.94 -23.31 -11.96
C MET A 800 -24.01 -24.56 -11.08
N PRO A 801 -22.92 -25.07 -10.53
CA PRO A 801 -22.99 -26.17 -9.55
C PRO A 801 -23.51 -25.57 -8.25
N GLY A 802 -24.70 -26.02 -7.82
CA GLY A 802 -25.19 -25.75 -6.47
C GLY A 802 -26.59 -25.18 -6.29
N ALA A 803 -27.48 -25.21 -7.29
CA ALA A 803 -28.90 -24.95 -7.07
C ALA A 803 -29.64 -26.26 -6.70
N ARG A 804 -29.61 -26.63 -5.41
CA ARG A 804 -30.64 -27.44 -4.75
C ARG A 804 -30.82 -26.92 -3.32
#